data_4261dafb599a8a900def9c5e64ffde4d
#
_entry.id   4261dafb599a8a900def9c5e64ffde4d
#
_cell.length_a   1.000
_cell.length_b   1.000
_cell.length_c   1.000
_cell.angle_alpha   90.00
_cell.angle_beta   90.00
_cell.angle_gamma   90.00
#
_symmetry.space_group_name_H-M   'P 1'
#
loop_
_entity.id
_entity.type
_entity.pdbx_description
1 polymer ?
#
loop_
_entity_poly.entity_id
_entity_poly.type
_entity_poly.pdbx_seq_one_letter_code
_entity_poly.pdbx_strand_id
1 'polypeptide(L)'
;MPLASRLFLRHARALALAVLAACVWASWGGSRLEVDDQPTSIIRSDDAAFAQMEEVFEQFGSDDGTCLLLLEGSDPFTPAGAAGLRRVTDALTGLEGLVAGVTSLLDLRDPLGRPLVPEPEAGPERFAAARERARLHPLAADKLLGSDGTTNLVLAQLADETLPVAELRTRVRAIEAALEEPSSTQPWTVSLTGVPPLRVQIFDAIRREQVVLSLLAGLVGAAISFAVFRRLAPVLITSAASLVSAWWALGVMGAAGETINLLNAALPVLVLVIALTDGMHLMIAILRRREEGADPHRAGAHAIRSLGRACMLTSLTTAIGFASLAVSDIEVIRRFGLVFAGAVGLTFLAVVTVVPLLGSAFLKRAPSGSPALHGAGLARPFELLARAVVVRSRMVTAVGTLLTLGMAALSLQMVPDNRLTEAVPHDHGAARSLERMEAVFGGSVETSILVEYEDEQRGLDAMVAVHEALEREPFASGALSIVDVLRSLPGQGTPQAAALGLLPEALTRSLVRRDLRRALVRFRVPDEGAAVAEPGYARIQEALEGVEGEHPGVALHLTGTGFVARRNVNLIIEDFALGLWVAALTIVLVLAVAFRSLRLGLLSVVPNAFPLAVAGSVLTALDLELQVSSVLAFTVCLGIAVDDTIHLVSRYREERDRGRAPEEAAVRAVTAVGRALVITTLVLVGGWAMLLLSEVPTTQLFGLIGLVGLT
;
A
#
# COMPACT_ATOMS: atom_id res chain seq x y z
N MET A 1 16.15 16.34 29.23
CA MET A 1 15.62 15.29 30.15
C MET A 1 15.73 15.57 31.67
N PRO A 2 16.60 16.45 32.22
CA PRO A 2 16.56 16.78 33.67
C PRO A 2 15.24 17.42 34.11
N LEU A 3 14.58 18.21 33.24
CA LEU A 3 13.27 18.79 33.52
C LEU A 3 12.15 17.71 33.57
N ALA A 4 12.11 16.80 32.59
CA ALA A 4 11.14 15.72 32.54
C ALA A 4 11.24 14.79 33.77
N SER A 5 12.46 14.44 34.20
CA SER A 5 12.65 13.62 35.39
C SER A 5 12.23 14.32 36.68
N ARG A 6 12.38 15.65 36.76
CA ARG A 6 11.88 16.45 37.90
C ARG A 6 10.35 16.55 37.90
N LEU A 7 9.76 16.72 36.73
CA LEU A 7 8.30 16.77 36.53
C LEU A 7 7.69 15.42 36.95
N PHE A 8 8.28 14.32 36.53
CA PHE A 8 7.86 12.97 36.92
C PHE A 8 7.88 12.78 38.44
N LEU A 9 8.99 13.20 39.13
CA LEU A 9 9.11 13.06 40.57
C LEU A 9 8.09 13.91 41.35
N ARG A 10 7.75 15.09 40.85
CA ARG A 10 6.83 16.02 41.56
C ARG A 10 5.37 15.79 41.24
N HIS A 11 5.04 15.32 40.00
CA HIS A 11 3.69 15.35 39.47
C HIS A 11 3.24 14.01 38.87
N ALA A 12 3.73 12.86 39.38
CA ALA A 12 3.41 11.53 38.84
C ALA A 12 1.89 11.26 38.76
N ARG A 13 1.10 11.74 39.76
CA ARG A 13 -0.38 11.59 39.74
C ARG A 13 -1.02 12.43 38.63
N ALA A 14 -0.57 13.66 38.43
CA ALA A 14 -1.08 14.52 37.36
C ALA A 14 -0.70 13.94 35.97
N LEU A 15 0.51 13.39 35.81
CA LEU A 15 0.92 12.68 34.61
C LEU A 15 0.05 11.45 34.35
N ALA A 16 -0.27 10.66 35.37
CA ALA A 16 -1.17 9.51 35.21
C ALA A 16 -2.58 9.95 34.75
N LEU A 17 -3.13 11.03 35.33
CA LEU A 17 -4.40 11.60 34.88
C LEU A 17 -4.34 12.13 33.46
N ALA A 18 -3.22 12.77 33.06
CA ALA A 18 -3.01 13.22 31.69
C ALA A 18 -2.94 12.07 30.69
N VAL A 19 -2.27 10.96 31.03
CA VAL A 19 -2.25 9.73 30.21
C VAL A 19 -3.65 9.16 30.07
N LEU A 20 -4.42 9.08 31.16
CA LEU A 20 -5.82 8.59 31.10
C LEU A 20 -6.70 9.51 30.23
N ALA A 21 -6.60 10.82 30.40
CA ALA A 21 -7.32 11.79 29.59
C ALA A 21 -6.95 11.67 28.10
N ALA A 22 -5.66 11.49 27.78
CA ALA A 22 -5.20 11.24 26.42
C ALA A 22 -5.73 9.93 25.84
N CYS A 23 -5.85 8.86 26.65
CA CYS A 23 -6.47 7.60 26.22
C CYS A 23 -7.96 7.77 25.90
N VAL A 24 -8.70 8.53 26.75
CA VAL A 24 -10.12 8.83 26.51
C VAL A 24 -10.29 9.65 25.22
N TRP A 25 -9.45 10.67 25.03
CA TRP A 25 -9.46 11.49 23.81
C TRP A 25 -9.09 10.65 22.56
N ALA A 26 -8.10 9.78 22.69
CA ALA A 26 -7.72 8.87 21.60
C ALA A 26 -8.84 7.86 21.27
N SER A 27 -9.64 7.44 22.26
CA SER A 27 -10.83 6.60 22.01
C SER A 27 -11.86 7.33 21.16
N TRP A 28 -12.09 8.62 21.47
CA TRP A 28 -12.99 9.45 20.68
C TRP A 28 -12.47 9.69 19.26
N GLY A 29 -11.17 9.95 19.08
CA GLY A 29 -10.56 10.05 17.75
C GLY A 29 -10.64 8.71 16.99
N GLY A 30 -10.30 7.61 17.64
CA GLY A 30 -10.35 6.27 17.04
C GLY A 30 -11.75 5.85 16.57
N SER A 31 -12.82 6.34 17.22
CA SER A 31 -14.20 6.07 16.78
C SER A 31 -14.60 6.80 15.48
N ARG A 32 -13.77 7.74 15.02
CA ARG A 32 -13.92 8.48 13.75
C ARG A 32 -13.03 7.98 12.65
N LEU A 33 -12.22 6.95 12.92
CA LEU A 33 -11.28 6.42 11.97
C LEU A 33 -12.01 5.64 10.89
N GLU A 34 -11.85 6.09 9.66
CA GLU A 34 -12.42 5.49 8.46
C GLU A 34 -11.36 4.69 7.70
N VAL A 35 -11.81 3.76 6.88
CA VAL A 35 -10.92 2.98 5.99
C VAL A 35 -11.15 3.45 4.57
N ASP A 36 -10.06 3.82 3.89
CA ASP A 36 -10.04 4.09 2.45
C ASP A 36 -9.89 2.77 1.70
N ASP A 37 -10.95 2.36 1.07
CA ASP A 37 -11.09 1.10 0.33
C ASP A 37 -10.96 1.27 -1.19
N GLN A 38 -10.67 2.48 -1.68
CA GLN A 38 -10.55 2.76 -3.10
C GLN A 38 -9.22 2.25 -3.66
N PRO A 39 -9.23 1.38 -4.69
CA PRO A 39 -8.01 0.91 -5.33
C PRO A 39 -7.18 2.06 -5.95
N THR A 40 -7.88 3.09 -6.44
CA THR A 40 -7.27 4.28 -7.06
C THR A 40 -6.58 5.22 -6.06
N SER A 41 -6.77 5.02 -4.75
CA SER A 41 -6.09 5.86 -3.73
C SER A 41 -4.56 5.80 -3.81
N ILE A 42 -4.00 4.68 -4.32
CA ILE A 42 -2.56 4.48 -4.47
C ILE A 42 -1.96 5.36 -5.58
N ILE A 43 -2.77 5.68 -6.61
CA ILE A 43 -2.34 6.48 -7.76
C ILE A 43 -2.68 7.96 -7.61
N ARG A 44 -3.29 8.38 -6.50
CA ARG A 44 -3.64 9.78 -6.26
C ARG A 44 -2.39 10.64 -6.12
N SER A 45 -2.26 11.64 -6.99
CA SER A 45 -1.09 12.52 -7.05
C SER A 45 -1.50 13.96 -7.39
N ASP A 46 -0.60 14.89 -7.13
CA ASP A 46 -0.78 16.31 -7.51
C ASP A 46 -0.43 16.55 -9.00
N ASP A 47 -0.22 15.49 -9.81
CA ASP A 47 0.11 15.59 -11.24
C ASP A 47 -1.12 15.98 -12.09
N ALA A 48 -0.89 16.74 -13.13
CA ALA A 48 -1.93 17.17 -14.08
C ALA A 48 -2.68 16.01 -14.74
N ALA A 49 -2.01 14.87 -14.97
CA ALA A 49 -2.64 13.68 -15.55
C ALA A 49 -3.69 13.07 -14.61
N PHE A 50 -3.45 13.09 -13.28
CA PHE A 50 -4.43 12.64 -12.31
C PHE A 50 -5.65 13.59 -12.28
N ALA A 51 -5.41 14.90 -12.24
CA ALA A 51 -6.50 15.88 -12.27
C ALA A 51 -7.36 15.76 -13.56
N GLN A 52 -6.73 15.51 -14.71
CA GLN A 52 -7.45 15.26 -15.97
C GLN A 52 -8.29 13.97 -15.90
N MET A 53 -7.76 12.90 -15.31
CA MET A 53 -8.50 11.66 -15.12
C MET A 53 -9.74 11.88 -14.22
N GLU A 54 -9.62 12.62 -13.13
CA GLU A 54 -10.76 12.96 -12.25
C GLU A 54 -11.81 13.78 -13.02
N GLU A 55 -11.39 14.77 -13.80
CA GLU A 55 -12.30 15.56 -14.63
C GLU A 55 -13.06 14.67 -15.65
N VAL A 56 -12.36 13.71 -16.26
CA VAL A 56 -13.00 12.74 -17.19
C VAL A 56 -14.01 11.87 -16.46
N PHE A 57 -13.68 11.37 -15.28
CA PHE A 57 -14.61 10.57 -14.48
C PHE A 57 -15.85 11.36 -14.03
N GLU A 58 -15.70 12.64 -13.67
CA GLU A 58 -16.83 13.50 -13.34
C GLU A 58 -17.74 13.74 -14.56
N GLN A 59 -17.18 13.87 -15.76
CA GLN A 59 -17.93 14.19 -16.98
C GLN A 59 -18.60 12.96 -17.61
N PHE A 60 -17.92 11.82 -17.63
CA PHE A 60 -18.34 10.61 -18.36
C PHE A 60 -18.79 9.46 -17.45
N GLY A 61 -18.60 9.58 -16.14
CA GLY A 61 -18.80 8.51 -15.16
C GLY A 61 -17.56 7.64 -15.00
N SER A 62 -17.49 6.96 -13.86
CA SER A 62 -16.46 5.95 -13.56
C SER A 62 -17.06 4.54 -13.58
N ASP A 63 -16.20 3.53 -13.62
CA ASP A 63 -16.63 2.14 -13.50
C ASP A 63 -16.76 1.67 -12.03
N ASP A 64 -16.65 2.61 -11.08
CA ASP A 64 -16.66 2.32 -9.63
C ASP A 64 -17.94 1.62 -9.14
N GLY A 65 -19.04 1.80 -9.87
CA GLY A 65 -20.32 1.15 -9.59
C GLY A 65 -20.58 -0.14 -10.38
N THR A 66 -19.65 -0.59 -11.24
CA THR A 66 -19.89 -1.71 -12.14
C THR A 66 -19.30 -3.01 -11.60
N CYS A 67 -20.16 -3.99 -11.34
CA CYS A 67 -19.77 -5.37 -11.09
C CYS A 67 -19.63 -6.12 -12.41
N LEU A 68 -18.52 -6.84 -12.57
CA LEU A 68 -18.20 -7.64 -13.75
C LEU A 68 -18.38 -9.12 -13.41
N LEU A 69 -19.18 -9.83 -14.21
CA LEU A 69 -19.42 -11.26 -14.03
C LEU A 69 -18.85 -12.03 -15.24
N LEU A 70 -17.85 -12.86 -14.96
CA LEU A 70 -17.31 -13.79 -15.96
C LEU A 70 -18.08 -15.10 -15.89
N LEU A 71 -18.63 -15.50 -17.02
CA LEU A 71 -19.29 -16.79 -17.22
C LEU A 71 -18.40 -17.68 -18.10
N GLU A 72 -17.77 -18.69 -17.49
CA GLU A 72 -16.80 -19.57 -18.13
C GLU A 72 -17.35 -21.00 -18.30
N GLY A 73 -16.89 -21.70 -19.34
CA GLY A 73 -17.29 -23.08 -19.63
C GLY A 73 -18.67 -23.22 -20.22
N SER A 74 -19.37 -22.12 -20.52
CA SER A 74 -20.69 -22.11 -21.15
C SER A 74 -20.67 -21.33 -22.45
N ASP A 75 -20.75 -22.02 -23.55
CA ASP A 75 -20.89 -21.41 -24.87
C ASP A 75 -22.31 -20.82 -25.04
N PRO A 76 -22.46 -19.48 -25.13
CA PRO A 76 -23.75 -18.80 -25.24
C PRO A 76 -24.51 -19.17 -26.55
N PHE A 77 -23.78 -19.71 -27.50
CA PHE A 77 -24.34 -20.16 -28.80
C PHE A 77 -24.71 -21.63 -28.78
N THR A 78 -25.15 -22.11 -27.62
CA THR A 78 -25.81 -23.43 -27.43
C THR A 78 -27.11 -23.22 -26.65
N PRO A 79 -28.10 -24.13 -26.79
CA PRO A 79 -29.35 -24.05 -26.03
C PRO A 79 -29.14 -23.93 -24.52
N ALA A 80 -28.22 -24.74 -23.97
CA ALA A 80 -27.91 -24.74 -22.54
C ALA A 80 -27.23 -23.45 -22.11
N GLY A 81 -26.25 -22.94 -22.88
CA GLY A 81 -25.56 -21.70 -22.60
C GLY A 81 -26.46 -20.47 -22.69
N ALA A 82 -27.31 -20.40 -23.74
CA ALA A 82 -28.28 -19.32 -23.87
C ALA A 82 -29.30 -19.30 -22.72
N ALA A 83 -29.80 -20.48 -22.30
CA ALA A 83 -30.69 -20.60 -21.14
C ALA A 83 -30.00 -20.20 -19.83
N GLY A 84 -28.73 -20.51 -19.70
CA GLY A 84 -27.94 -20.14 -18.53
C GLY A 84 -27.67 -18.64 -18.46
N LEU A 85 -27.21 -18.05 -19.56
CA LEU A 85 -26.97 -16.58 -19.62
C LEU A 85 -28.26 -15.82 -19.27
N ARG A 86 -29.43 -16.27 -19.74
CA ARG A 86 -30.73 -15.69 -19.37
C ARG A 86 -30.98 -15.76 -17.87
N ARG A 87 -30.79 -16.95 -17.25
CA ARG A 87 -31.02 -17.11 -15.79
C ARG A 87 -30.13 -16.18 -14.98
N VAL A 88 -28.86 -16.02 -15.34
CA VAL A 88 -27.95 -15.08 -14.65
C VAL A 88 -28.43 -13.64 -14.84
N THR A 89 -28.76 -13.26 -16.08
CA THR A 89 -29.24 -11.90 -16.36
C THR A 89 -30.56 -11.62 -15.63
N ASP A 90 -31.52 -12.57 -15.62
CA ASP A 90 -32.81 -12.44 -14.94
C ASP A 90 -32.62 -12.35 -13.40
N ALA A 91 -31.73 -13.17 -12.83
CA ALA A 91 -31.43 -13.13 -11.39
C ALA A 91 -30.86 -11.78 -10.97
N LEU A 92 -29.97 -11.18 -11.76
CA LEU A 92 -29.40 -9.86 -11.50
C LEU A 92 -30.46 -8.75 -11.69
N THR A 93 -31.25 -8.82 -12.74
CA THR A 93 -32.33 -7.85 -13.03
C THR A 93 -33.40 -7.88 -11.93
N GLY A 94 -33.62 -9.05 -11.31
CA GLY A 94 -34.54 -9.23 -10.19
C GLY A 94 -34.10 -8.55 -8.89
N LEU A 95 -32.87 -8.05 -8.80
CA LEU A 95 -32.35 -7.29 -7.63
C LEU A 95 -32.78 -5.82 -7.70
N GLU A 96 -34.10 -5.57 -7.71
CA GLU A 96 -34.68 -4.22 -7.77
C GLU A 96 -34.11 -3.28 -6.68
N GLY A 97 -33.70 -2.09 -7.07
CA GLY A 97 -33.15 -1.07 -6.17
C GLY A 97 -31.68 -1.32 -5.74
N LEU A 98 -31.10 -2.48 -6.03
CA LEU A 98 -29.68 -2.77 -5.82
C LEU A 98 -28.88 -2.62 -7.11
N VAL A 99 -29.43 -3.14 -8.22
CA VAL A 99 -28.87 -3.06 -9.58
C VAL A 99 -29.71 -2.10 -10.40
N ALA A 100 -29.09 -1.11 -11.02
CA ALA A 100 -29.73 -0.12 -11.89
C ALA A 100 -29.93 -0.65 -13.31
N GLY A 101 -29.02 -1.51 -13.77
CA GLY A 101 -29.05 -2.10 -15.10
C GLY A 101 -28.12 -3.29 -15.23
N VAL A 102 -28.47 -4.19 -16.11
CA VAL A 102 -27.64 -5.35 -16.49
C VAL A 102 -27.41 -5.26 -17.98
N THR A 103 -26.17 -5.44 -18.41
CA THR A 103 -25.78 -5.48 -19.83
C THR A 103 -25.11 -6.81 -20.13
N SER A 104 -25.62 -7.49 -21.15
CA SER A 104 -25.14 -8.81 -21.57
C SER A 104 -25.25 -8.99 -23.10
N LEU A 105 -24.77 -10.11 -23.62
CA LEU A 105 -24.97 -10.46 -25.04
C LEU A 105 -26.46 -10.57 -25.43
N LEU A 106 -27.36 -10.72 -24.47
CA LEU A 106 -28.83 -10.82 -24.73
C LEU A 106 -29.43 -9.48 -25.17
N ASP A 107 -28.82 -8.38 -24.77
CA ASP A 107 -29.28 -7.02 -25.07
C ASP A 107 -28.88 -6.57 -26.46
N LEU A 108 -27.90 -7.25 -27.08
CA LEU A 108 -27.34 -6.88 -28.35
C LEU A 108 -28.16 -7.46 -29.52
N ARG A 109 -28.29 -6.67 -30.56
CA ARG A 109 -28.96 -7.01 -31.79
C ARG A 109 -28.08 -6.67 -32.99
N ASP A 110 -28.15 -7.52 -34.02
CA ASP A 110 -27.47 -7.22 -35.29
C ASP A 110 -28.14 -6.04 -36.03
N PRO A 111 -27.50 -5.46 -37.06
CA PRO A 111 -28.05 -4.33 -37.82
C PRO A 111 -29.42 -4.62 -38.50
N LEU A 112 -29.88 -5.87 -38.52
CA LEU A 112 -31.21 -6.27 -39.00
C LEU A 112 -32.21 -6.44 -37.85
N GLY A 113 -31.83 -6.07 -36.60
CA GLY A 113 -32.67 -6.16 -35.41
C GLY A 113 -32.80 -7.58 -34.81
N ARG A 114 -32.04 -8.59 -35.31
CA ARG A 114 -32.08 -9.93 -34.77
C ARG A 114 -31.22 -10.04 -33.52
N PRO A 115 -31.69 -10.75 -32.46
CA PRO A 115 -30.88 -10.95 -31.27
C PRO A 115 -29.60 -11.71 -31.60
N LEU A 116 -28.48 -11.33 -30.93
CA LEU A 116 -27.20 -12.01 -31.07
C LEU A 116 -27.23 -13.40 -30.44
N VAL A 117 -27.94 -13.59 -29.33
CA VAL A 117 -28.14 -14.88 -28.68
C VAL A 117 -29.56 -15.34 -28.96
N PRO A 118 -29.77 -16.45 -29.70
CA PRO A 118 -31.12 -17.01 -29.98
C PRO A 118 -31.84 -17.50 -28.73
N GLU A 119 -33.16 -17.68 -28.83
CA GLU A 119 -33.91 -18.38 -27.78
C GLU A 119 -33.42 -19.82 -27.62
N PRO A 120 -33.46 -20.39 -26.40
CA PRO A 120 -32.94 -21.75 -26.14
C PRO A 120 -33.57 -22.85 -27.00
N GLU A 121 -34.79 -22.67 -27.45
CA GLU A 121 -35.53 -23.60 -28.31
C GLU A 121 -35.14 -23.49 -29.79
N ALA A 122 -34.26 -22.55 -30.15
CA ALA A 122 -33.85 -22.37 -31.56
C ALA A 122 -33.03 -23.55 -32.06
N GLY A 123 -33.15 -23.81 -33.38
CA GLY A 123 -32.38 -24.88 -34.00
C GLY A 123 -30.87 -24.60 -34.11
N PRO A 124 -30.04 -25.67 -34.26
CA PRO A 124 -28.57 -25.57 -34.28
C PRO A 124 -28.03 -24.60 -35.33
N GLU A 125 -28.66 -24.53 -36.50
CA GLU A 125 -28.25 -23.59 -37.57
C GLU A 125 -28.37 -22.13 -37.17
N ARG A 126 -29.39 -21.79 -36.35
CA ARG A 126 -29.55 -20.41 -35.81
C ARG A 126 -28.48 -20.06 -34.83
N PHE A 127 -28.04 -20.98 -33.97
CA PHE A 127 -26.94 -20.77 -33.04
C PHE A 127 -25.61 -20.61 -33.77
N ALA A 128 -25.32 -21.42 -34.79
CA ALA A 128 -24.12 -21.30 -35.60
C ALA A 128 -24.04 -19.93 -36.31
N ALA A 129 -25.14 -19.52 -36.94
CA ALA A 129 -25.23 -18.22 -37.59
C ALA A 129 -25.14 -17.04 -36.58
N ALA A 130 -25.66 -17.21 -35.37
CA ALA A 130 -25.58 -16.22 -34.31
C ALA A 130 -24.15 -16.03 -33.81
N ARG A 131 -23.40 -17.14 -33.66
CA ARG A 131 -21.97 -17.08 -33.26
C ARG A 131 -21.14 -16.27 -34.24
N GLU A 132 -21.30 -16.51 -35.54
CA GLU A 132 -20.56 -15.74 -36.56
C GLU A 132 -20.93 -14.24 -36.54
N ARG A 133 -22.22 -13.93 -36.34
CA ARG A 133 -22.64 -12.53 -36.18
C ARG A 133 -22.05 -11.86 -34.95
N ALA A 134 -21.99 -12.57 -33.80
CA ALA A 134 -21.48 -12.04 -32.56
C ALA A 134 -19.98 -11.76 -32.64
N ARG A 135 -19.22 -12.60 -33.33
CA ARG A 135 -17.77 -12.39 -33.57
C ARG A 135 -17.46 -11.14 -34.40
N LEU A 136 -18.40 -10.72 -35.22
CA LEU A 136 -18.26 -9.53 -36.08
C LEU A 136 -18.98 -8.29 -35.50
N HIS A 137 -19.68 -8.45 -34.38
CA HIS A 137 -20.48 -7.37 -33.83
C HIS A 137 -19.61 -6.40 -33.00
N PRO A 138 -19.63 -5.08 -33.30
CA PRO A 138 -18.73 -4.11 -32.67
C PRO A 138 -18.81 -4.03 -31.14
N LEU A 139 -20.00 -4.29 -30.55
CA LEU A 139 -20.22 -4.25 -29.11
C LEU A 139 -20.09 -5.64 -28.43
N ALA A 140 -19.90 -6.73 -29.18
CA ALA A 140 -19.82 -8.09 -28.65
C ALA A 140 -18.37 -8.60 -28.63
N ALA A 141 -17.68 -8.55 -29.77
CA ALA A 141 -16.33 -9.08 -29.93
C ALA A 141 -15.34 -8.35 -28.97
N ASP A 142 -14.58 -9.11 -28.21
CA ASP A 142 -13.56 -8.67 -27.24
C ASP A 142 -14.06 -7.71 -26.14
N LYS A 143 -15.40 -7.51 -26.06
CA LYS A 143 -16.03 -6.66 -25.05
C LYS A 143 -16.93 -7.43 -24.10
N LEU A 144 -17.93 -8.15 -24.64
CA LEU A 144 -18.84 -9.01 -23.89
C LEU A 144 -18.63 -10.50 -24.19
N LEU A 145 -18.01 -10.84 -25.33
CA LEU A 145 -17.60 -12.16 -25.71
C LEU A 145 -16.08 -12.23 -25.78
N GLY A 146 -15.50 -13.12 -25.01
CA GLY A 146 -14.05 -13.30 -24.96
C GLY A 146 -13.45 -13.83 -26.26
N SER A 147 -12.16 -13.67 -26.43
CA SER A 147 -11.40 -14.14 -27.61
C SER A 147 -11.50 -15.67 -27.83
N ASP A 148 -11.77 -16.43 -26.75
CA ASP A 148 -12.01 -17.87 -26.80
C ASP A 148 -13.40 -18.22 -27.40
N GLY A 149 -14.28 -17.24 -27.57
CA GLY A 149 -15.64 -17.39 -28.11
C GLY A 149 -16.62 -18.14 -27.22
N THR A 150 -16.23 -18.40 -25.97
CA THR A 150 -17.03 -19.16 -24.99
C THR A 150 -17.19 -18.42 -23.65
N THR A 151 -16.24 -17.63 -23.25
CA THR A 151 -16.32 -16.80 -22.02
C THR A 151 -17.18 -15.58 -22.30
N ASN A 152 -18.14 -15.32 -21.42
CA ASN A 152 -19.05 -14.17 -21.52
C ASN A 152 -18.85 -13.24 -20.35
N LEU A 153 -18.93 -11.94 -20.64
CA LEU A 153 -18.97 -10.89 -19.64
C LEU A 153 -20.40 -10.35 -19.49
N VAL A 154 -20.88 -10.29 -18.25
CA VAL A 154 -22.13 -9.61 -17.89
C VAL A 154 -21.78 -8.45 -16.96
N LEU A 155 -22.29 -7.28 -17.28
CA LEU A 155 -22.08 -6.04 -16.52
C LEU A 155 -23.32 -5.78 -15.68
N ALA A 156 -23.15 -5.65 -14.36
CA ALA A 156 -24.22 -5.27 -13.44
C ALA A 156 -23.87 -3.91 -12.81
N GLN A 157 -24.59 -2.88 -13.23
CA GLN A 157 -24.43 -1.51 -12.69
C GLN A 157 -25.17 -1.41 -11.37
N LEU A 158 -24.51 -1.01 -10.30
CA LEU A 158 -25.15 -0.70 -9.03
C LEU A 158 -26.01 0.58 -9.12
N ALA A 159 -27.09 0.63 -8.38
CA ALA A 159 -28.01 1.78 -8.37
C ALA A 159 -27.38 3.04 -7.76
N ASP A 160 -26.30 2.91 -7.01
CA ASP A 160 -25.53 4.00 -6.42
C ASP A 160 -24.05 3.67 -6.50
N GLU A 161 -23.25 4.55 -7.07
CA GLU A 161 -21.82 4.37 -7.31
C GLU A 161 -20.96 4.78 -6.09
N THR A 162 -21.48 5.65 -5.22
CA THR A 162 -20.72 6.28 -4.13
C THR A 162 -21.01 5.70 -2.75
N LEU A 163 -21.29 4.40 -2.67
CA LEU A 163 -21.70 3.74 -1.43
C LEU A 163 -20.56 3.58 -0.43
N PRO A 164 -20.85 3.77 0.87
CA PRO A 164 -19.96 3.30 1.93
C PRO A 164 -19.76 1.79 1.83
N VAL A 165 -18.55 1.31 2.12
CA VAL A 165 -18.19 -0.12 1.96
C VAL A 165 -19.10 -1.09 2.74
N ALA A 166 -19.65 -0.67 3.87
CA ALA A 166 -20.58 -1.51 4.65
C ALA A 166 -21.88 -1.82 3.88
N GLU A 167 -22.39 -0.84 3.15
CA GLU A 167 -23.59 -1.00 2.29
C GLU A 167 -23.20 -1.71 0.99
N LEU A 168 -22.06 -1.34 0.39
CA LEU A 168 -21.50 -2.00 -0.78
C LEU A 168 -21.33 -3.51 -0.57
N ARG A 169 -20.80 -3.92 0.60
CA ARG A 169 -20.68 -5.33 1.00
C ARG A 169 -22.03 -6.04 0.99
N THR A 170 -23.09 -5.38 1.48
CA THR A 170 -24.43 -5.97 1.50
C THR A 170 -24.93 -6.20 0.07
N ARG A 171 -24.70 -5.26 -0.83
CA ARG A 171 -25.07 -5.36 -2.23
C ARG A 171 -24.27 -6.44 -2.97
N VAL A 172 -22.96 -6.45 -2.79
CA VAL A 172 -22.07 -7.49 -3.40
C VAL A 172 -22.50 -8.88 -2.94
N ARG A 173 -22.76 -9.09 -1.64
CA ARG A 173 -23.27 -10.38 -1.12
C ARG A 173 -24.66 -10.74 -1.64
N ALA A 174 -25.52 -9.76 -1.87
CA ALA A 174 -26.83 -10.02 -2.50
C ALA A 174 -26.68 -10.49 -3.95
N ILE A 175 -25.73 -9.92 -4.69
CA ILE A 175 -25.38 -10.38 -6.03
C ILE A 175 -24.80 -11.81 -5.99
N GLU A 176 -23.83 -12.08 -5.09
CA GLU A 176 -23.26 -13.42 -4.91
C GLU A 176 -24.34 -14.46 -4.58
N ALA A 177 -25.23 -14.16 -3.64
CA ALA A 177 -26.35 -15.04 -3.26
C ALA A 177 -27.33 -15.29 -4.41
N ALA A 178 -27.64 -14.27 -5.22
CA ALA A 178 -28.49 -14.41 -6.39
C ALA A 178 -27.87 -15.30 -7.49
N LEU A 179 -26.54 -15.44 -7.49
CA LEU A 179 -25.79 -16.26 -8.44
C LEU A 179 -25.58 -17.72 -7.99
N GLU A 180 -25.82 -18.05 -6.71
CA GLU A 180 -25.60 -19.41 -6.18
C GLU A 180 -26.47 -20.45 -6.88
N GLU A 181 -27.77 -20.19 -7.06
CA GLU A 181 -28.70 -21.11 -7.70
C GLU A 181 -28.41 -21.27 -9.21
N PRO A 182 -28.27 -20.18 -10.01
CA PRO A 182 -27.88 -20.28 -11.40
C PRO A 182 -26.57 -21.03 -11.64
N SER A 183 -25.59 -20.85 -10.75
CA SER A 183 -24.26 -21.46 -10.85
C SER A 183 -24.27 -22.96 -10.53
N SER A 184 -25.07 -23.39 -9.55
CA SER A 184 -25.10 -24.76 -9.05
C SER A 184 -25.71 -25.78 -10.02
N THR A 185 -26.53 -25.32 -10.95
CA THR A 185 -27.29 -26.19 -11.89
C THR A 185 -26.61 -26.42 -13.24
N GLN A 186 -25.42 -25.87 -13.47
CA GLN A 186 -24.74 -25.87 -14.77
C GLN A 186 -23.25 -26.25 -14.66
N PRO A 187 -22.62 -26.79 -15.71
CA PRO A 187 -21.19 -27.09 -15.76
C PRO A 187 -20.29 -25.86 -15.95
N TRP A 188 -20.78 -24.67 -15.71
CA TRP A 188 -20.09 -23.40 -15.88
C TRP A 188 -19.81 -22.76 -14.55
N THR A 189 -18.80 -21.91 -14.52
CA THR A 189 -18.45 -21.11 -13.35
C THR A 189 -18.84 -19.65 -13.59
N VAL A 190 -19.48 -19.06 -12.59
CA VAL A 190 -19.74 -17.63 -12.56
C VAL A 190 -18.79 -17.01 -11.56
N SER A 191 -17.96 -16.09 -12.01
CA SER A 191 -16.96 -15.42 -11.20
C SER A 191 -17.25 -13.92 -11.15
N LEU A 192 -17.29 -13.36 -9.96
CA LEU A 192 -17.58 -11.93 -9.73
C LEU A 192 -16.28 -11.14 -9.55
N THR A 193 -16.13 -10.04 -10.29
CA THR A 193 -15.02 -9.09 -10.18
C THR A 193 -15.50 -7.65 -10.46
N GLY A 194 -14.58 -6.73 -10.70
CA GLY A 194 -14.85 -5.32 -10.86
C GLY A 194 -14.58 -4.52 -9.59
N VAL A 195 -14.68 -3.20 -9.68
CA VAL A 195 -14.31 -2.30 -8.58
C VAL A 195 -15.10 -2.57 -7.29
N PRO A 196 -16.44 -2.76 -7.30
CA PRO A 196 -17.20 -2.99 -6.07
C PRO A 196 -16.78 -4.24 -5.27
N PRO A 197 -16.64 -5.45 -5.87
CA PRO A 197 -16.14 -6.62 -5.15
C PRO A 197 -14.70 -6.45 -4.65
N LEU A 198 -13.82 -5.82 -5.43
CA LEU A 198 -12.43 -5.55 -5.04
C LEU A 198 -12.35 -4.62 -3.84
N ARG A 199 -13.15 -3.53 -3.79
CA ARG A 199 -13.25 -2.64 -2.64
C ARG A 199 -13.65 -3.37 -1.37
N VAL A 200 -14.62 -4.26 -1.44
CA VAL A 200 -15.05 -5.07 -0.29
C VAL A 200 -13.92 -5.99 0.18
N GLN A 201 -13.18 -6.62 -0.74
CA GLN A 201 -12.06 -7.50 -0.40
C GLN A 201 -10.89 -6.72 0.23
N ILE A 202 -10.52 -5.57 -0.35
CA ILE A 202 -9.47 -4.68 0.20
C ILE A 202 -9.83 -4.26 1.63
N PHE A 203 -11.07 -3.82 1.85
CA PHE A 203 -11.54 -3.43 3.18
C PHE A 203 -11.45 -4.57 4.20
N ASP A 204 -11.90 -5.78 3.81
CA ASP A 204 -11.87 -6.94 4.69
C ASP A 204 -10.43 -7.36 5.01
N ALA A 205 -9.53 -7.31 4.02
CA ALA A 205 -8.11 -7.58 4.22
C ALA A 205 -7.48 -6.56 5.17
N ILE A 206 -7.63 -5.26 4.94
CA ILE A 206 -7.10 -4.20 5.82
C ILE A 206 -7.59 -4.41 7.26
N ARG A 207 -8.88 -4.62 7.45
CA ARG A 207 -9.46 -4.79 8.79
C ARG A 207 -8.94 -6.04 9.49
N ARG A 208 -8.83 -7.16 8.78
CA ARG A 208 -8.29 -8.41 9.31
C ARG A 208 -6.82 -8.27 9.68
N GLU A 209 -6.03 -7.68 8.79
CA GLU A 209 -4.60 -7.47 9.01
C GLU A 209 -4.33 -6.57 10.21
N GLN A 210 -5.04 -5.47 10.34
CA GLN A 210 -4.87 -4.58 11.49
C GLN A 210 -5.04 -5.32 12.82
N VAL A 211 -6.06 -6.17 12.93
CA VAL A 211 -6.33 -6.91 14.17
C VAL A 211 -5.34 -8.07 14.33
N VAL A 212 -5.24 -8.93 13.32
CA VAL A 212 -4.47 -10.19 13.42
C VAL A 212 -2.96 -9.92 13.53
N LEU A 213 -2.40 -9.10 12.62
CA LEU A 213 -0.96 -8.83 12.63
C LEU A 213 -0.54 -8.03 13.86
N SER A 214 -1.36 -7.08 14.32
CA SER A 214 -1.08 -6.33 15.56
C SER A 214 -1.10 -7.23 16.79
N LEU A 215 -2.06 -8.16 16.89
CA LEU A 215 -2.11 -9.14 17.98
C LEU A 215 -0.88 -10.08 17.93
N LEU A 216 -0.54 -10.60 16.76
CA LEU A 216 0.62 -11.49 16.59
C LEU A 216 1.92 -10.76 16.92
N ALA A 217 2.13 -9.56 16.41
CA ALA A 217 3.32 -8.74 16.73
C ALA A 217 3.41 -8.43 18.23
N GLY A 218 2.28 -8.08 18.86
CA GLY A 218 2.18 -7.87 20.30
C GLY A 218 2.54 -9.13 21.10
N LEU A 219 2.03 -10.30 20.70
CA LEU A 219 2.31 -11.59 21.35
C LEU A 219 3.79 -12.00 21.18
N VAL A 220 4.34 -11.88 19.98
CA VAL A 220 5.76 -12.17 19.71
C VAL A 220 6.64 -11.22 20.52
N GLY A 221 6.33 -9.94 20.53
CA GLY A 221 7.08 -8.95 21.33
C GLY A 221 6.98 -9.22 22.84
N ALA A 222 5.81 -9.60 23.35
CA ALA A 222 5.62 -10.01 24.74
C ALA A 222 6.38 -11.29 25.07
N ALA A 223 6.42 -12.28 24.18
CA ALA A 223 7.19 -13.52 24.34
C ALA A 223 8.69 -13.25 24.41
N ILE A 224 9.22 -12.42 23.51
CA ILE A 224 10.63 -12.01 23.53
C ILE A 224 10.94 -11.23 24.83
N SER A 225 10.06 -10.28 25.21
CA SER A 225 10.18 -9.55 26.47
C SER A 225 10.19 -10.51 27.68
N PHE A 226 9.34 -11.55 27.66
CA PHE A 226 9.31 -12.56 28.71
C PHE A 226 10.60 -13.40 28.76
N ALA A 227 11.11 -13.78 27.60
CA ALA A 227 12.39 -14.51 27.51
C ALA A 227 13.55 -13.69 28.11
N VAL A 228 13.51 -12.34 27.91
CA VAL A 228 14.50 -11.40 28.44
C VAL A 228 14.33 -11.16 29.94
N PHE A 229 13.15 -10.76 30.38
CA PHE A 229 12.91 -10.37 31.77
C PHE A 229 12.63 -11.55 32.70
N ARG A 230 12.06 -12.63 32.17
CA ARG A 230 11.60 -13.82 32.91
C ARG A 230 10.66 -13.47 34.07
N ARG A 231 9.90 -12.38 33.93
CA ARG A 231 8.96 -11.85 34.92
C ARG A 231 7.80 -11.18 34.22
N LEU A 232 6.58 -11.41 34.68
CA LEU A 232 5.39 -10.88 34.06
C LEU A 232 5.23 -9.37 34.22
N ALA A 233 5.59 -8.79 35.38
CA ALA A 233 5.38 -7.36 35.61
C ALA A 233 6.14 -6.46 34.62
N PRO A 234 7.44 -6.62 34.32
CA PRO A 234 8.13 -5.86 33.27
C PRO A 234 7.50 -6.07 31.89
N VAL A 235 7.10 -7.30 31.54
CA VAL A 235 6.45 -7.61 30.25
C VAL A 235 5.14 -6.83 30.12
N LEU A 236 4.27 -6.92 31.12
CA LEU A 236 2.97 -6.23 31.11
C LEU A 236 3.14 -4.69 31.04
N ILE A 237 4.16 -4.14 31.71
CA ILE A 237 4.42 -2.69 31.69
C ILE A 237 4.89 -2.25 30.29
N THR A 238 5.83 -2.96 29.67
CA THR A 238 6.33 -2.61 28.34
C THR A 238 5.24 -2.81 27.29
N SER A 239 4.49 -3.91 27.33
CA SER A 239 3.36 -4.16 26.43
C SER A 239 2.24 -3.13 26.60
N ALA A 240 1.92 -2.70 27.83
CA ALA A 240 0.91 -1.67 28.07
C ALA A 240 1.35 -0.32 27.47
N ALA A 241 2.63 0.05 27.56
CA ALA A 241 3.15 1.26 26.94
C ALA A 241 3.05 1.19 25.42
N SER A 242 3.34 0.02 24.82
CA SER A 242 3.23 -0.20 23.37
C SER A 242 1.77 -0.10 22.90
N LEU A 243 0.84 -0.71 23.63
CA LEU A 243 -0.60 -0.61 23.32
C LEU A 243 -1.12 0.84 23.44
N VAL A 244 -0.69 1.58 24.46
CA VAL A 244 -1.05 3.01 24.61
C VAL A 244 -0.48 3.82 23.44
N SER A 245 0.73 3.53 22.98
CA SER A 245 1.34 4.19 21.82
C SER A 245 0.52 3.98 20.55
N ALA A 246 0.14 2.75 20.24
CA ALA A 246 -0.69 2.42 19.08
C ALA A 246 -2.08 3.07 19.21
N TRP A 247 -2.66 3.02 20.40
CA TRP A 247 -3.94 3.64 20.69
C TRP A 247 -3.94 5.15 20.45
N TRP A 248 -2.91 5.86 20.92
CA TRP A 248 -2.77 7.29 20.69
C TRP A 248 -2.54 7.62 19.22
N ALA A 249 -1.72 6.83 18.51
CA ALA A 249 -1.48 7.03 17.09
C ALA A 249 -2.77 6.93 16.28
N LEU A 250 -3.55 5.85 16.46
CA LEU A 250 -4.84 5.65 15.78
C LEU A 250 -5.86 6.73 16.19
N GLY A 251 -5.87 7.13 17.47
CA GLY A 251 -6.76 8.18 17.95
C GLY A 251 -6.47 9.55 17.33
N VAL A 252 -5.18 9.90 17.16
CA VAL A 252 -4.78 11.15 16.49
C VAL A 252 -5.13 11.10 15.01
N MET A 253 -4.90 9.96 14.33
CA MET A 253 -5.29 9.77 12.92
C MET A 253 -6.78 10.08 12.73
N GLY A 254 -7.65 9.39 13.46
CA GLY A 254 -9.09 9.59 13.31
C GLY A 254 -9.55 11.00 13.72
N ALA A 255 -8.93 11.62 14.73
CA ALA A 255 -9.22 13.01 15.11
C ALA A 255 -8.75 14.02 14.04
N ALA A 256 -7.72 13.70 13.27
CA ALA A 256 -7.23 14.51 12.16
C ALA A 256 -8.01 14.29 10.84
N GLY A 257 -8.95 13.33 10.82
CA GLY A 257 -9.67 12.96 9.61
C GLY A 257 -8.84 12.14 8.61
N GLU A 258 -7.74 11.54 9.10
CA GLU A 258 -6.94 10.63 8.29
C GLU A 258 -7.61 9.25 8.21
N THR A 259 -7.51 8.61 7.05
CA THR A 259 -8.08 7.29 6.79
C THR A 259 -7.03 6.19 6.88
N ILE A 260 -7.47 4.98 7.21
CA ILE A 260 -6.62 3.79 7.08
C ILE A 260 -6.72 3.31 5.63
N ASN A 261 -5.57 3.17 4.97
CA ASN A 261 -5.44 2.62 3.64
C ASN A 261 -4.50 1.40 3.65
N LEU A 262 -4.33 0.75 2.49
CA LEU A 262 -3.47 -0.42 2.31
C LEU A 262 -2.04 -0.22 2.84
N LEU A 263 -1.46 0.96 2.63
CA LEU A 263 -0.06 1.22 2.99
C LEU A 263 0.11 1.52 4.48
N ASN A 264 -0.82 2.30 5.08
CA ASN A 264 -0.72 2.64 6.50
C ASN A 264 -1.37 1.60 7.42
N ALA A 265 -1.95 0.53 6.89
CA ALA A 265 -2.48 -0.61 7.64
C ALA A 265 -1.42 -1.26 8.57
N ALA A 266 -0.15 -1.22 8.17
CA ALA A 266 0.96 -1.69 8.99
C ALA A 266 1.32 -0.79 10.19
N LEU A 267 0.75 0.43 10.29
CA LEU A 267 1.09 1.41 11.33
C LEU A 267 0.99 0.86 12.76
N PRO A 268 -0.08 0.16 13.18
CA PRO A 268 -0.15 -0.32 14.55
C PRO A 268 0.96 -1.33 14.88
N VAL A 269 1.32 -2.20 13.94
CA VAL A 269 2.41 -3.18 14.10
C VAL A 269 3.74 -2.47 14.32
N LEU A 270 4.08 -1.50 13.47
CA LEU A 270 5.32 -0.75 13.57
C LEU A 270 5.41 0.06 14.86
N VAL A 271 4.34 0.75 15.23
CA VAL A 271 4.26 1.54 16.48
C VAL A 271 4.40 0.64 17.70
N LEU A 272 3.74 -0.53 17.71
CA LEU A 272 3.86 -1.51 18.80
C LEU A 272 5.31 -1.98 18.98
N VAL A 273 5.98 -2.29 17.88
CA VAL A 273 7.35 -2.82 17.88
C VAL A 273 8.35 -1.74 18.31
N ILE A 274 8.26 -0.51 17.77
CA ILE A 274 9.11 0.63 18.15
C ILE A 274 8.89 0.98 19.64
N ALA A 275 7.65 1.03 20.10
CA ALA A 275 7.33 1.31 21.50
C ALA A 275 7.88 0.24 22.44
N LEU A 276 7.85 -1.02 22.01
CA LEU A 276 8.35 -2.15 22.80
C LEU A 276 9.88 -2.10 22.95
N THR A 277 10.61 -1.79 21.87
CA THR A 277 12.08 -1.66 21.91
C THR A 277 12.51 -0.53 22.84
N ASP A 278 11.96 0.67 22.70
CA ASP A 278 12.23 1.81 23.59
C ASP A 278 11.80 1.52 25.04
N GLY A 279 10.63 0.88 25.22
CA GLY A 279 10.12 0.46 26.50
C GLY A 279 11.04 -0.53 27.23
N MET A 280 11.63 -1.47 26.48
CA MET A 280 12.60 -2.43 27.04
C MET A 280 13.89 -1.75 27.51
N HIS A 281 14.42 -0.79 26.74
CA HIS A 281 15.59 -0.01 27.19
C HIS A 281 15.34 0.71 28.51
N LEU A 282 14.21 1.41 28.61
CA LEU A 282 13.83 2.09 29.86
C LEU A 282 13.60 1.11 31.01
N MET A 283 12.94 -0.02 30.74
CA MET A 283 12.66 -1.05 31.73
C MET A 283 13.96 -1.68 32.30
N ILE A 284 14.93 -1.99 31.43
CA ILE A 284 16.24 -2.50 31.85
C ILE A 284 16.93 -1.49 32.79
N ALA A 285 16.88 -0.19 32.47
CA ALA A 285 17.47 0.84 33.33
C ALA A 285 16.76 0.95 34.68
N ILE A 286 15.42 0.85 34.71
CA ILE A 286 14.62 0.84 35.93
C ILE A 286 15.01 -0.36 36.80
N LEU A 287 15.04 -1.56 36.21
CA LEU A 287 15.35 -2.79 36.95
C LEU A 287 16.75 -2.77 37.54
N ARG A 288 17.78 -2.32 36.80
CA ARG A 288 19.16 -2.17 37.31
C ARG A 288 19.19 -1.27 38.56
N ARG A 289 18.52 -0.11 38.49
CA ARG A 289 18.47 0.80 39.64
C ARG A 289 17.68 0.24 40.82
N ARG A 290 16.65 -0.56 40.54
CA ARG A 290 15.89 -1.27 41.58
C ARG A 290 16.74 -2.34 42.29
N GLU A 291 17.61 -3.04 41.58
CA GLU A 291 18.57 -4.01 42.16
C GLU A 291 19.63 -3.33 43.05
N GLU A 292 20.02 -2.12 42.69
CA GLU A 292 20.89 -1.27 43.51
C GLU A 292 20.20 -0.68 44.77
N GLY A 293 18.91 -1.04 45.01
CA GLY A 293 18.16 -0.63 46.21
C GLY A 293 17.44 0.72 46.06
N ALA A 294 17.43 1.33 44.85
CA ALA A 294 16.74 2.61 44.66
C ALA A 294 15.22 2.45 44.80
N ASP A 295 14.54 3.45 45.34
CA ASP A 295 13.08 3.54 45.35
C ASP A 295 12.50 3.50 43.93
N PRO A 296 11.28 2.91 43.69
CA PRO A 296 10.69 2.80 42.36
C PRO A 296 10.56 4.13 41.61
N HIS A 297 10.12 5.20 42.27
CA HIS A 297 10.02 6.53 41.67
C HIS A 297 11.39 7.10 41.27
N ARG A 298 12.40 6.91 42.12
CA ARG A 298 13.77 7.35 41.83
C ARG A 298 14.38 6.54 40.69
N ALA A 299 14.08 5.25 40.61
CA ALA A 299 14.52 4.39 39.52
C ALA A 299 13.92 4.84 38.17
N GLY A 300 12.60 5.15 38.13
CA GLY A 300 11.94 5.68 36.95
C GLY A 300 12.51 7.05 36.51
N ALA A 301 12.71 7.96 37.47
CA ALA A 301 13.33 9.27 37.19
C ALA A 301 14.77 9.14 36.67
N HIS A 302 15.52 8.16 37.17
CA HIS A 302 16.87 7.87 36.68
C HIS A 302 16.86 7.37 35.26
N ALA A 303 15.95 6.46 34.91
CA ALA A 303 15.81 5.94 33.54
C ALA A 303 15.49 7.08 32.55
N ILE A 304 14.55 7.95 32.88
CA ILE A 304 14.24 9.15 32.08
C ILE A 304 15.48 10.05 31.91
N ARG A 305 16.27 10.23 32.94
CA ARG A 305 17.45 11.10 32.90
C ARG A 305 18.59 10.51 32.08
N SER A 306 18.86 9.19 32.21
CA SER A 306 19.99 8.50 31.58
C SER A 306 19.71 8.14 30.12
N LEU A 307 18.54 7.59 29.82
CA LEU A 307 18.20 7.07 28.50
C LEU A 307 17.23 7.99 27.71
N GLY A 308 16.43 8.81 28.38
CA GLY A 308 15.41 9.61 27.70
C GLY A 308 15.98 10.57 26.64
N ARG A 309 17.26 10.98 26.74
CA ARG A 309 17.89 11.79 25.68
C ARG A 309 18.23 10.95 24.46
N ALA A 310 18.69 9.73 24.65
CA ALA A 310 18.94 8.80 23.56
C ALA A 310 17.61 8.41 22.87
N CYS A 311 16.59 7.98 23.65
CA CYS A 311 15.26 7.68 23.11
C CYS A 311 14.61 8.88 22.39
N MET A 312 14.78 10.12 22.89
CA MET A 312 14.30 11.32 22.18
C MET A 312 15.02 11.51 20.86
N LEU A 313 16.31 11.25 20.80
CA LEU A 313 17.11 11.43 19.59
C LEU A 313 16.78 10.35 18.56
N THR A 314 16.60 9.10 18.98
CA THR A 314 16.19 8.00 18.10
C THR A 314 14.79 8.24 17.56
N SER A 315 13.82 8.57 18.40
CA SER A 315 12.47 8.91 17.94
C SER A 315 12.46 10.13 17.00
N LEU A 316 13.30 11.13 17.25
CA LEU A 316 13.42 12.30 16.38
C LEU A 316 14.00 11.94 15.01
N THR A 317 15.07 11.14 14.96
CA THR A 317 15.66 10.70 13.67
C THR A 317 14.73 9.81 12.89
N THR A 318 14.01 8.92 13.55
CA THR A 318 12.97 8.09 12.92
C THR A 318 11.80 8.93 12.41
N ALA A 319 11.31 9.89 13.20
CA ALA A 319 10.26 10.82 12.76
C ALA A 319 10.71 11.68 11.56
N ILE A 320 11.97 12.11 11.52
CA ILE A 320 12.56 12.84 10.38
C ILE A 320 12.64 11.94 9.15
N GLY A 321 13.03 10.68 9.32
CA GLY A 321 13.01 9.69 8.23
C GLY A 321 11.62 9.61 7.59
N PHE A 322 10.57 9.43 8.39
CA PHE A 322 9.20 9.45 7.89
C PHE A 322 8.78 10.79 7.31
N ALA A 323 9.08 11.90 7.98
CA ALA A 323 8.71 13.23 7.53
C ALA A 323 9.39 13.64 6.21
N SER A 324 10.51 13.01 5.82
CA SER A 324 11.15 13.26 4.52
C SER A 324 10.27 12.86 3.34
N LEU A 325 9.31 11.96 3.54
CA LEU A 325 8.32 11.59 2.53
C LEU A 325 7.27 12.69 2.29
N ALA A 326 7.23 13.73 3.13
CA ALA A 326 6.32 14.87 2.94
C ALA A 326 6.61 15.70 1.69
N VAL A 327 7.76 15.50 1.05
CA VAL A 327 8.12 16.15 -0.23
C VAL A 327 7.56 15.42 -1.45
N SER A 328 6.95 14.25 -1.28
CA SER A 328 6.39 13.44 -2.37
C SER A 328 5.18 14.13 -3.02
N ASP A 329 5.10 14.06 -4.34
CA ASP A 329 3.94 14.48 -5.12
C ASP A 329 2.79 13.46 -5.04
N ILE A 330 3.08 12.23 -4.61
CA ILE A 330 2.09 11.17 -4.42
C ILE A 330 1.46 11.31 -3.03
N GLU A 331 0.15 11.58 -3.01
CA GLU A 331 -0.59 11.90 -1.79
C GLU A 331 -0.48 10.81 -0.72
N VAL A 332 -0.61 9.54 -1.10
CA VAL A 332 -0.57 8.43 -0.15
C VAL A 332 0.80 8.28 0.52
N ILE A 333 1.91 8.53 -0.20
CA ILE A 333 3.28 8.51 0.33
C ILE A 333 3.48 9.70 1.28
N ARG A 334 3.07 10.89 0.88
CA ARG A 334 3.14 12.11 1.67
C ARG A 334 2.39 11.98 2.99
N ARG A 335 1.13 11.51 2.95
CA ARG A 335 0.29 11.28 4.13
C ARG A 335 0.87 10.20 5.03
N PHE A 336 1.33 9.09 4.47
CA PHE A 336 2.03 8.04 5.22
C PHE A 336 3.18 8.63 6.03
N GLY A 337 4.07 9.39 5.39
CA GLY A 337 5.23 10.00 6.06
C GLY A 337 4.85 10.88 7.24
N LEU A 338 3.86 11.76 7.07
CA LEU A 338 3.40 12.68 8.12
C LEU A 338 2.72 11.95 9.28
N VAL A 339 1.86 11.00 8.98
CA VAL A 339 1.15 10.19 9.99
C VAL A 339 2.14 9.38 10.83
N PHE A 340 3.11 8.70 10.19
CA PHE A 340 4.10 7.92 10.92
C PHE A 340 5.08 8.81 11.71
N ALA A 341 5.49 9.95 11.18
CA ALA A 341 6.31 10.90 11.93
C ALA A 341 5.61 11.35 13.22
N GLY A 342 4.32 11.67 13.14
CA GLY A 342 3.49 11.98 14.30
C GLY A 342 3.34 10.81 15.26
N ALA A 343 3.09 9.61 14.76
CA ALA A 343 2.95 8.40 15.55
C ALA A 343 4.22 8.04 16.32
N VAL A 344 5.41 8.21 15.73
CA VAL A 344 6.70 8.01 16.41
C VAL A 344 6.88 9.03 17.54
N GLY A 345 6.50 10.30 17.32
CA GLY A 345 6.53 11.32 18.39
C GLY A 345 5.62 10.97 19.56
N LEU A 346 4.40 10.48 19.27
CA LEU A 346 3.46 10.01 20.30
C LEU A 346 3.98 8.76 21.00
N THR A 347 4.63 7.84 20.29
CA THR A 347 5.28 6.65 20.84
C THR A 347 6.32 7.03 21.89
N PHE A 348 7.20 7.95 21.57
CA PHE A 348 8.18 8.48 22.53
C PHE A 348 7.50 9.03 23.79
N LEU A 349 6.46 9.85 23.64
CA LEU A 349 5.72 10.41 24.77
C LEU A 349 5.07 9.34 25.63
N ALA A 350 4.42 8.35 24.99
CA ALA A 350 3.79 7.24 25.68
C ALA A 350 4.82 6.41 26.46
N VAL A 351 5.92 6.01 25.84
CA VAL A 351 6.94 5.16 26.46
C VAL A 351 7.61 5.87 27.64
N VAL A 352 8.03 7.12 27.46
CA VAL A 352 8.73 7.91 28.51
C VAL A 352 7.81 8.24 29.69
N THR A 353 6.48 8.25 29.48
CA THR A 353 5.51 8.50 30.56
C THR A 353 4.99 7.21 31.17
N VAL A 354 4.48 6.27 30.38
CA VAL A 354 3.77 5.07 30.83
C VAL A 354 4.73 4.08 31.51
N VAL A 355 5.91 3.80 30.93
CA VAL A 355 6.85 2.83 31.51
C VAL A 355 7.32 3.22 32.90
N PRO A 356 7.79 4.48 33.17
CA PRO A 356 8.16 4.89 34.53
C PRO A 356 6.96 4.96 35.49
N LEU A 357 5.76 5.41 35.03
CA LEU A 357 4.57 5.47 35.85
C LEU A 357 4.14 4.08 36.35
N LEU A 358 3.96 3.13 35.44
CA LEU A 358 3.61 1.77 35.77
C LEU A 358 4.74 1.04 36.53
N GLY A 359 6.01 1.32 36.16
CA GLY A 359 7.17 0.82 36.89
C GLY A 359 7.18 1.26 38.35
N SER A 360 6.86 2.54 38.62
CA SER A 360 6.77 3.07 39.98
C SER A 360 5.60 2.49 40.78
N ALA A 361 4.49 2.14 40.11
CA ALA A 361 3.30 1.59 40.75
C ALA A 361 3.41 0.09 41.07
N PHE A 362 3.96 -0.70 40.12
CA PHE A 362 3.91 -2.17 40.17
C PHE A 362 5.22 -2.84 40.56
N LEU A 363 6.41 -2.20 40.41
CA LEU A 363 7.68 -2.78 40.79
C LEU A 363 8.08 -2.46 42.25
N LYS A 364 7.15 -2.64 43.20
CA LYS A 364 7.38 -2.33 44.63
C LYS A 364 8.42 -3.22 45.29
N ARG A 365 8.50 -4.50 44.89
CA ARG A 365 9.50 -5.43 45.41
C ARG A 365 10.78 -5.33 44.60
N ALA A 366 11.95 -5.29 45.28
CA ALA A 366 13.22 -5.28 44.59
C ALA A 366 13.39 -6.58 43.80
N PRO A 367 13.79 -6.55 42.55
CA PRO A 367 14.06 -7.76 41.79
C PRO A 367 15.33 -8.40 42.31
N SER A 368 15.29 -9.64 42.76
CA SER A 368 16.48 -10.44 43.07
C SER A 368 16.81 -11.37 41.91
N GLY A 369 18.03 -11.26 41.37
CA GLY A 369 18.58 -12.22 40.40
C GLY A 369 17.92 -12.25 39.03
N SER A 370 17.70 -11.11 38.37
CA SER A 370 17.20 -11.12 37.00
C SER A 370 18.30 -11.56 36.01
N PRO A 371 18.10 -12.66 35.25
CA PRO A 371 19.10 -13.12 34.26
C PRO A 371 19.43 -12.07 33.21
N ALA A 372 18.48 -11.18 32.92
CA ALA A 372 18.65 -10.07 32.02
C ALA A 372 19.74 -9.09 32.48
N LEU A 373 20.01 -9.01 33.76
CA LEU A 373 20.95 -8.07 34.34
C LEU A 373 22.32 -8.69 34.63
N HIS A 374 22.37 -10.00 34.90
CA HIS A 374 23.58 -10.72 35.36
C HIS A 374 24.15 -11.74 34.35
N GLY A 375 23.64 -11.79 33.12
CA GLY A 375 24.10 -12.72 32.09
C GLY A 375 25.57 -12.46 31.69
N ALA A 376 26.51 -12.83 32.53
CA ALA A 376 27.95 -12.80 32.24
C ALA A 376 28.32 -13.58 30.96
N GLY A 377 27.48 -14.53 30.52
CA GLY A 377 27.70 -15.36 29.34
C GLY A 377 27.77 -14.60 28.00
N LEU A 378 26.98 -13.51 27.82
CA LEU A 378 26.99 -12.74 26.59
C LEU A 378 27.97 -11.56 26.59
N ALA A 379 28.42 -11.08 27.76
CA ALA A 379 29.37 -9.97 27.83
C ALA A 379 30.73 -10.33 27.21
N ARG A 380 31.18 -11.53 27.41
CA ARG A 380 32.50 -12.03 26.93
C ARG A 380 32.56 -12.11 25.38
N PRO A 381 31.57 -12.67 24.65
CA PRO A 381 31.54 -12.60 23.20
C PRO A 381 31.58 -11.18 22.65
N PHE A 382 30.78 -10.26 23.19
CA PHE A 382 30.79 -8.85 22.76
C PHE A 382 32.13 -8.17 23.04
N GLU A 383 32.76 -8.43 24.16
CA GLU A 383 34.08 -7.90 24.46
C GLU A 383 35.16 -8.45 23.52
N LEU A 384 35.13 -9.73 23.20
CA LEU A 384 36.05 -10.34 22.24
C LEU A 384 35.85 -9.78 20.83
N LEU A 385 34.60 -9.67 20.40
CA LEU A 385 34.24 -9.03 19.11
C LEU A 385 34.73 -7.58 19.07
N ALA A 386 34.43 -6.78 20.07
CA ALA A 386 34.85 -5.40 20.15
C ALA A 386 36.37 -5.23 20.10
N ARG A 387 37.11 -6.05 20.84
CA ARG A 387 38.59 -6.06 20.80
C ARG A 387 39.11 -6.45 19.40
N ALA A 388 38.54 -7.47 18.79
CA ALA A 388 38.94 -7.90 17.43
C ALA A 388 38.70 -6.79 16.39
N VAL A 389 37.54 -6.10 16.49
CA VAL A 389 37.19 -4.96 15.62
C VAL A 389 38.12 -3.78 15.86
N VAL A 390 38.43 -3.43 17.11
CA VAL A 390 39.33 -2.32 17.43
C VAL A 390 40.74 -2.57 16.92
N VAL A 391 41.27 -3.78 17.14
CA VAL A 391 42.63 -4.18 16.67
C VAL A 391 42.74 -4.13 15.15
N ARG A 392 41.66 -4.50 14.42
CA ARG A 392 41.63 -4.54 12.95
C ARG A 392 40.75 -3.42 12.37
N SER A 393 40.59 -2.30 13.07
CA SER A 393 39.60 -1.26 12.73
C SER A 393 39.71 -0.77 11.28
N ARG A 394 40.91 -0.52 10.76
CA ARG A 394 41.12 -0.09 9.35
C ARG A 394 40.62 -1.13 8.35
N MET A 395 40.93 -2.41 8.58
CA MET A 395 40.50 -3.51 7.70
C MET A 395 38.97 -3.67 7.75
N VAL A 396 38.38 -3.67 8.97
CA VAL A 396 36.93 -3.81 9.14
C VAL A 396 36.21 -2.63 8.50
N THR A 397 36.70 -1.39 8.67
CA THR A 397 36.11 -0.22 8.02
C THR A 397 36.24 -0.31 6.50
N ALA A 398 37.41 -0.68 5.96
CA ALA A 398 37.59 -0.81 4.51
C ALA A 398 36.70 -1.90 3.90
N VAL A 399 36.63 -3.08 4.52
CA VAL A 399 35.77 -4.19 4.08
C VAL A 399 34.29 -3.80 4.17
N GLY A 400 33.87 -3.21 5.30
CA GLY A 400 32.50 -2.76 5.49
C GLY A 400 32.07 -1.70 4.48
N THR A 401 32.93 -0.70 4.22
CA THR A 401 32.67 0.33 3.20
C THR A 401 32.61 -0.27 1.80
N LEU A 402 33.55 -1.15 1.44
CA LEU A 402 33.58 -1.81 0.12
C LEU A 402 32.32 -2.68 -0.07
N LEU A 403 31.92 -3.41 0.95
CA LEU A 403 30.72 -4.24 0.92
C LEU A 403 29.46 -3.36 0.76
N THR A 404 29.36 -2.26 1.52
CA THR A 404 28.25 -1.30 1.39
C THR A 404 28.19 -0.72 -0.02
N LEU A 405 29.32 -0.30 -0.59
CA LEU A 405 29.36 0.24 -1.95
C LEU A 405 29.02 -0.83 -3.01
N GLY A 406 29.47 -2.06 -2.84
CA GLY A 406 29.14 -3.17 -3.73
C GLY A 406 27.64 -3.50 -3.70
N MET A 407 27.07 -3.59 -2.50
CA MET A 407 25.62 -3.80 -2.33
C MET A 407 24.81 -2.60 -2.86
N ALA A 408 25.26 -1.37 -2.62
CA ALA A 408 24.61 -0.18 -3.16
C ALA A 408 24.65 -0.16 -4.69
N ALA A 409 25.78 -0.55 -5.32
CA ALA A 409 25.88 -0.66 -6.76
C ALA A 409 24.94 -1.72 -7.35
N LEU A 410 24.74 -2.84 -6.63
CA LEU A 410 23.76 -3.87 -7.03
C LEU A 410 22.33 -3.34 -6.88
N SER A 411 22.04 -2.62 -5.81
CA SER A 411 20.70 -2.05 -5.58
C SER A 411 20.32 -0.97 -6.60
N LEU A 412 21.27 -0.35 -7.31
CA LEU A 412 20.95 0.58 -8.40
C LEU A 412 20.38 -0.12 -9.65
N GLN A 413 20.38 -1.44 -9.69
CA GLN A 413 19.79 -2.23 -10.77
C GLN A 413 18.31 -2.60 -10.49
N MET A 414 17.74 -2.17 -9.37
CA MET A 414 16.32 -2.36 -9.10
C MET A 414 15.49 -1.72 -10.21
N VAL A 415 14.53 -2.48 -10.72
CA VAL A 415 13.57 -1.99 -11.70
C VAL A 415 12.35 -1.47 -10.95
N PRO A 416 11.98 -0.19 -11.15
CA PRO A 416 10.75 0.31 -10.58
C PRO A 416 9.58 -0.23 -11.38
N ASP A 417 8.63 -0.77 -10.67
CA ASP A 417 7.37 -1.24 -11.23
C ASP A 417 6.26 -1.19 -10.19
N ASN A 418 5.02 -1.09 -10.64
CA ASN A 418 3.87 -1.11 -9.73
C ASN A 418 2.66 -1.63 -10.50
N ARG A 419 2.18 -2.80 -10.10
CA ARG A 419 0.95 -3.39 -10.65
C ARG A 419 -0.21 -3.07 -9.74
N LEU A 420 -1.34 -2.68 -10.31
CA LEU A 420 -2.54 -2.38 -9.53
C LEU A 420 -3.09 -3.62 -8.81
N THR A 421 -2.96 -4.78 -9.46
CA THR A 421 -3.39 -6.07 -8.90
C THR A 421 -2.59 -6.50 -7.67
N GLU A 422 -1.34 -6.07 -7.50
CA GLU A 422 -0.53 -6.40 -6.31
C GLU A 422 -1.02 -5.74 -5.02
N ALA A 423 -1.85 -4.72 -5.13
CA ALA A 423 -2.55 -4.13 -3.99
C ALA A 423 -3.72 -4.99 -3.48
N VAL A 424 -4.11 -6.03 -4.22
CA VAL A 424 -5.28 -6.87 -3.92
C VAL A 424 -4.81 -8.25 -3.44
N PRO A 425 -5.44 -8.84 -2.40
CA PRO A 425 -5.11 -10.19 -1.96
C PRO A 425 -5.38 -11.23 -3.07
N HIS A 426 -4.33 -11.94 -3.51
CA HIS A 426 -4.41 -12.90 -4.64
C HIS A 426 -5.29 -14.13 -4.38
N ASP A 427 -5.44 -14.54 -3.12
CA ASP A 427 -6.18 -15.74 -2.76
C ASP A 427 -7.72 -15.58 -2.82
N HIS A 428 -8.21 -14.38 -3.11
CA HIS A 428 -9.64 -14.07 -3.13
C HIS A 428 -10.24 -14.17 -4.55
N GLY A 429 -11.54 -14.50 -4.60
CA GLY A 429 -12.24 -14.78 -5.84
C GLY A 429 -12.17 -13.68 -6.89
N ALA A 430 -12.38 -12.41 -6.50
CA ALA A 430 -12.41 -11.28 -7.44
C ALA A 430 -11.04 -10.98 -8.06
N ALA A 431 -9.93 -11.15 -7.32
CA ALA A 431 -8.58 -10.99 -7.88
C ALA A 431 -8.29 -12.04 -8.95
N ARG A 432 -8.58 -13.33 -8.66
CA ARG A 432 -8.43 -14.42 -9.65
C ARG A 432 -9.31 -14.23 -10.87
N SER A 433 -10.50 -13.68 -10.66
CA SER A 433 -11.41 -13.38 -11.78
C SER A 433 -10.88 -12.24 -12.65
N LEU A 434 -10.17 -11.28 -12.05
CA LEU A 434 -9.52 -10.18 -12.78
C LEU A 434 -8.37 -10.72 -13.66
N GLU A 435 -7.51 -11.59 -13.12
CA GLU A 435 -6.45 -12.27 -13.89
C GLU A 435 -7.04 -13.08 -15.06
N ARG A 436 -8.16 -13.75 -14.80
CA ARG A 436 -8.83 -14.52 -15.85
C ARG A 436 -9.45 -13.63 -16.92
N MET A 437 -10.03 -12.50 -16.51
CA MET A 437 -10.53 -11.47 -17.43
C MET A 437 -9.40 -10.96 -18.33
N GLU A 438 -8.24 -10.70 -17.78
CA GLU A 438 -7.06 -10.26 -18.53
C GLU A 438 -6.64 -11.30 -19.58
N ALA A 439 -6.57 -12.58 -19.21
CA ALA A 439 -6.18 -13.64 -20.11
C ALA A 439 -7.16 -13.84 -21.29
N VAL A 440 -8.47 -13.56 -21.09
CA VAL A 440 -9.50 -13.82 -22.10
C VAL A 440 -9.85 -12.58 -22.92
N PHE A 441 -9.85 -11.40 -22.29
CA PHE A 441 -10.24 -10.13 -22.91
C PHE A 441 -9.04 -9.21 -23.24
N GLY A 442 -7.80 -9.66 -22.99
CA GLY A 442 -6.56 -8.97 -23.39
C GLY A 442 -6.18 -7.79 -22.54
N GLY A 443 -6.86 -7.57 -21.40
CA GLY A 443 -6.53 -6.50 -20.47
C GLY A 443 -7.51 -6.41 -19.31
N SER A 444 -7.02 -5.93 -18.17
CA SER A 444 -7.78 -5.77 -16.93
C SER A 444 -7.85 -4.31 -16.46
N VAL A 445 -6.96 -3.46 -16.97
CA VAL A 445 -6.85 -2.06 -16.54
C VAL A 445 -7.45 -1.14 -17.58
N GLU A 446 -8.40 -0.32 -17.15
CA GLU A 446 -9.04 0.66 -18.05
C GLU A 446 -8.11 1.83 -18.34
N THR A 447 -8.05 2.17 -19.62
CA THR A 447 -7.38 3.34 -20.15
C THR A 447 -8.32 4.04 -21.14
N SER A 448 -8.21 5.33 -21.27
CA SER A 448 -9.09 6.12 -22.10
C SER A 448 -8.35 7.15 -22.93
N ILE A 449 -8.92 7.53 -24.05
CA ILE A 449 -8.50 8.66 -24.87
C ILE A 449 -9.64 9.67 -24.83
N LEU A 450 -9.37 10.85 -24.26
CA LEU A 450 -10.26 11.99 -24.33
C LEU A 450 -10.07 12.66 -25.70
N VAL A 451 -11.15 12.79 -26.45
CA VAL A 451 -11.20 13.42 -27.75
C VAL A 451 -11.91 14.77 -27.60
N GLU A 452 -11.19 15.86 -27.78
CA GLU A 452 -11.74 17.19 -27.82
C GLU A 452 -11.84 17.68 -29.28
N TYR A 453 -12.96 18.24 -29.68
CA TYR A 453 -13.20 18.61 -31.08
C TYR A 453 -13.93 19.92 -31.22
N GLU A 454 -13.60 20.67 -32.27
CA GLU A 454 -14.33 21.88 -32.68
C GLU A 454 -15.57 21.56 -33.51
N ASP A 455 -15.48 20.55 -34.38
CA ASP A 455 -16.52 20.08 -35.28
C ASP A 455 -16.88 18.60 -34.97
N GLU A 456 -18.18 18.31 -34.86
CA GLU A 456 -18.69 17.01 -34.42
C GLU A 456 -18.37 15.89 -35.43
N GLN A 457 -18.38 16.16 -36.73
CA GLN A 457 -18.05 15.16 -37.76
C GLN A 457 -16.54 14.85 -37.75
N ARG A 458 -15.71 15.88 -37.64
CA ARG A 458 -14.25 15.69 -37.54
C ARG A 458 -13.86 14.92 -36.28
N GLY A 459 -14.53 15.23 -35.16
CA GLY A 459 -14.34 14.46 -33.92
C GLY A 459 -14.71 12.99 -34.11
N LEU A 460 -15.78 12.70 -34.80
CA LEU A 460 -16.22 11.36 -35.12
C LEU A 460 -15.25 10.64 -36.09
N ASP A 461 -14.76 11.33 -37.10
CA ASP A 461 -13.77 10.77 -38.06
C ASP A 461 -12.46 10.48 -37.35
N ALA A 462 -12.00 11.36 -36.45
CA ALA A 462 -10.84 11.12 -35.61
C ALA A 462 -11.02 9.92 -34.67
N MET A 463 -12.22 9.77 -34.05
CA MET A 463 -12.51 8.58 -33.23
C MET A 463 -12.46 7.29 -34.05
N VAL A 464 -12.91 7.29 -35.32
CA VAL A 464 -12.74 6.13 -36.22
C VAL A 464 -11.28 5.83 -36.46
N ALA A 465 -10.45 6.85 -36.72
CA ALA A 465 -9.00 6.66 -36.90
C ALA A 465 -8.32 6.17 -35.61
N VAL A 466 -8.71 6.67 -34.45
CA VAL A 466 -8.24 6.18 -33.14
C VAL A 466 -8.60 4.70 -32.94
N HIS A 467 -9.83 4.28 -33.27
CA HIS A 467 -10.20 2.85 -33.21
C HIS A 467 -9.31 2.00 -34.08
N GLU A 468 -9.09 2.41 -35.32
CA GLU A 468 -8.21 1.66 -36.24
C GLU A 468 -6.76 1.61 -35.78
N ALA A 469 -6.28 2.67 -35.10
CA ALA A 469 -4.95 2.67 -34.51
C ALA A 469 -4.86 1.70 -33.31
N LEU A 470 -5.86 1.69 -32.43
CA LEU A 470 -5.91 0.77 -31.30
C LEU A 470 -6.05 -0.70 -31.73
N GLU A 471 -6.82 -1.01 -32.78
CA GLU A 471 -6.95 -2.36 -33.32
C GLU A 471 -5.63 -2.92 -33.88
N ARG A 472 -4.71 -2.06 -34.32
CA ARG A 472 -3.37 -2.45 -34.81
C ARG A 472 -2.36 -2.64 -33.66
N GLU A 473 -2.68 -2.17 -32.46
CA GLU A 473 -1.78 -2.22 -31.32
C GLU A 473 -2.12 -3.40 -30.40
N PRO A 474 -1.26 -4.43 -30.34
CA PRO A 474 -1.53 -5.63 -29.51
C PRO A 474 -1.66 -5.35 -28.02
N PHE A 475 -1.10 -4.22 -27.57
CA PHE A 475 -1.18 -3.79 -26.17
C PHE A 475 -2.56 -3.27 -25.77
N ALA A 476 -3.39 -2.83 -26.73
CA ALA A 476 -4.74 -2.33 -26.51
C ALA A 476 -5.80 -3.40 -26.86
N SER A 477 -6.82 -3.54 -26.04
CA SER A 477 -7.91 -4.48 -26.26
C SER A 477 -9.28 -3.87 -25.94
N GLY A 478 -10.32 -4.36 -26.60
CA GLY A 478 -11.70 -4.06 -26.31
C GLY A 478 -12.05 -2.55 -26.42
N ALA A 479 -11.49 -1.86 -27.42
CA ALA A 479 -11.78 -0.45 -27.64
C ALA A 479 -13.29 -0.21 -27.81
N LEU A 480 -13.85 0.73 -27.03
CA LEU A 480 -15.26 1.07 -26.96
C LEU A 480 -15.46 2.58 -27.06
N SER A 481 -16.23 3.01 -28.05
CA SER A 481 -16.65 4.41 -28.19
C SER A 481 -18.03 4.51 -28.82
N ILE A 482 -18.46 5.72 -29.07
CA ILE A 482 -19.71 5.98 -29.79
C ILE A 482 -19.68 5.42 -31.23
N VAL A 483 -18.49 5.24 -31.80
CA VAL A 483 -18.31 4.63 -33.14
C VAL A 483 -18.90 3.22 -33.19
N ASP A 484 -18.69 2.41 -32.13
CA ASP A 484 -19.23 1.04 -32.04
C ASP A 484 -20.75 1.03 -31.96
N VAL A 485 -21.31 1.98 -31.20
CA VAL A 485 -22.76 2.13 -31.10
C VAL A 485 -23.34 2.50 -32.46
N LEU A 486 -22.73 3.47 -33.17
CA LEU A 486 -23.18 3.85 -34.51
C LEU A 486 -23.03 2.74 -35.55
N ARG A 487 -21.93 1.98 -35.51
CA ARG A 487 -21.71 0.83 -36.41
C ARG A 487 -22.70 -0.31 -36.15
N SER A 488 -23.27 -0.40 -34.96
CA SER A 488 -24.29 -1.39 -34.63
C SER A 488 -25.69 -1.05 -35.13
N LEU A 489 -25.93 0.21 -35.57
CA LEU A 489 -27.23 0.64 -36.08
C LEU A 489 -27.48 0.21 -37.52
N PRO A 490 -28.75 -0.09 -37.90
CA PRO A 490 -29.12 -0.47 -39.27
C PRO A 490 -28.77 0.61 -40.30
N GLY A 491 -28.15 0.22 -41.43
CA GLY A 491 -27.91 1.11 -42.57
C GLY A 491 -26.77 2.11 -42.45
N GLN A 492 -25.96 2.05 -41.38
CA GLN A 492 -24.80 2.93 -41.18
C GLN A 492 -23.53 2.26 -41.74
N GLY A 493 -23.09 2.67 -42.92
CA GLY A 493 -21.81 2.27 -43.49
C GLY A 493 -20.64 3.04 -42.79
N THR A 494 -20.64 4.35 -42.94
CA THR A 494 -19.69 5.27 -42.26
C THR A 494 -20.42 5.98 -41.13
N PRO A 495 -19.89 6.05 -39.90
CA PRO A 495 -20.51 6.80 -38.81
C PRO A 495 -20.74 8.27 -39.19
N GLN A 496 -21.92 8.79 -38.95
CA GLN A 496 -22.28 10.17 -39.23
C GLN A 496 -22.74 10.92 -37.99
N ALA A 497 -22.27 12.16 -37.79
CA ALA A 497 -22.62 12.97 -36.63
C ALA A 497 -24.14 13.22 -36.52
N ALA A 498 -24.88 13.27 -37.65
CA ALA A 498 -26.32 13.39 -37.63
C ALA A 498 -27.04 12.21 -36.91
N ALA A 499 -26.44 11.02 -36.90
CA ALA A 499 -27.00 9.87 -36.21
C ALA A 499 -26.89 9.96 -34.68
N LEU A 500 -25.93 10.73 -34.16
CA LEU A 500 -25.79 10.99 -32.72
C LEU A 500 -27.02 11.65 -32.11
N GLY A 501 -27.66 12.55 -32.90
CA GLY A 501 -28.89 13.22 -32.48
C GLY A 501 -30.12 12.31 -32.38
N LEU A 502 -30.06 11.10 -32.91
CA LEU A 502 -31.14 10.11 -32.86
C LEU A 502 -31.00 9.16 -31.66
N LEU A 503 -29.83 9.11 -31.01
CA LEU A 503 -29.58 8.26 -29.87
C LEU A 503 -30.10 8.92 -28.58
N PRO A 504 -30.68 8.11 -27.65
CA PRO A 504 -31.01 8.60 -26.32
C PRO A 504 -29.79 9.12 -25.60
N GLU A 505 -29.88 10.27 -24.96
CA GLU A 505 -28.78 10.87 -24.21
C GLU A 505 -28.24 9.97 -23.11
N ALA A 506 -29.09 9.16 -22.49
CA ALA A 506 -28.71 8.18 -21.48
C ALA A 506 -27.71 7.11 -22.00
N LEU A 507 -27.77 6.77 -23.31
CA LEU A 507 -26.84 5.80 -23.92
C LEU A 507 -25.53 6.44 -24.39
N THR A 508 -25.54 7.74 -24.65
CA THR A 508 -24.38 8.43 -25.23
C THR A 508 -23.57 9.20 -24.21
N ARG A 509 -24.15 9.56 -23.07
CA ARG A 509 -23.55 10.44 -22.06
C ARG A 509 -22.21 9.95 -21.50
N SER A 510 -22.03 8.63 -21.37
CA SER A 510 -20.77 8.03 -20.92
C SER A 510 -19.69 7.97 -22.00
N LEU A 511 -20.02 8.27 -23.26
CA LEU A 511 -19.11 8.19 -24.40
C LEU A 511 -18.96 9.53 -25.13
N VAL A 512 -20.01 10.38 -25.13
CA VAL A 512 -20.00 11.69 -25.81
C VAL A 512 -20.72 12.74 -24.98
N ARG A 513 -20.05 13.86 -24.78
CA ARG A 513 -20.57 15.06 -24.15
C ARG A 513 -20.60 16.18 -25.22
N ARG A 514 -21.72 16.24 -25.93
CA ARG A 514 -21.93 17.24 -27.03
C ARG A 514 -21.88 18.68 -26.52
N ASP A 515 -22.37 18.92 -25.29
CA ASP A 515 -22.35 20.21 -24.61
C ASP A 515 -20.92 20.70 -24.33
N LEU A 516 -19.97 19.79 -24.10
CA LEU A 516 -18.56 20.06 -23.86
C LEU A 516 -17.68 19.89 -25.12
N ARG A 517 -18.23 19.39 -26.24
CA ARG A 517 -17.50 19.01 -27.45
C ARG A 517 -16.39 18.01 -27.16
N ARG A 518 -16.69 17.02 -26.30
CA ARG A 518 -15.79 16.00 -25.83
C ARG A 518 -16.38 14.61 -26.08
N ALA A 519 -15.52 13.67 -26.37
CA ALA A 519 -15.88 12.25 -26.46
C ALA A 519 -14.80 11.41 -25.82
N LEU A 520 -15.16 10.16 -25.48
CA LEU A 520 -14.27 9.22 -24.82
C LEU A 520 -14.16 7.94 -25.64
N VAL A 521 -12.93 7.48 -25.90
CA VAL A 521 -12.62 6.14 -26.40
C VAL A 521 -12.00 5.37 -25.25
N ARG A 522 -12.70 4.36 -24.74
CA ARG A 522 -12.23 3.48 -23.66
C ARG A 522 -11.60 2.25 -24.26
N PHE A 523 -10.54 1.74 -23.64
CA PHE A 523 -9.93 0.47 -24.01
C PHE A 523 -9.24 -0.12 -22.78
N ARG A 524 -8.87 -1.39 -22.85
CA ARG A 524 -8.19 -2.09 -21.77
C ARG A 524 -6.75 -2.39 -22.15
N VAL A 525 -5.88 -2.37 -21.14
CA VAL A 525 -4.49 -2.78 -21.25
C VAL A 525 -4.17 -3.84 -20.21
N PRO A 526 -3.18 -4.71 -20.43
CA PRO A 526 -2.70 -5.65 -19.41
C PRO A 526 -2.10 -4.92 -18.19
N ASP A 527 -2.24 -5.51 -17.01
CA ASP A 527 -1.57 -5.06 -15.78
C ASP A 527 -0.16 -5.68 -15.67
N GLU A 528 0.67 -5.43 -16.67
CA GLU A 528 2.02 -6.01 -16.77
C GLU A 528 3.10 -5.17 -16.05
N GLY A 529 2.70 -4.09 -15.37
CA GLY A 529 3.61 -3.14 -14.75
C GLY A 529 4.12 -2.06 -15.71
N ALA A 530 4.63 -0.97 -15.13
CA ALA A 530 4.94 0.25 -15.89
C ALA A 530 6.10 0.06 -16.88
N ALA A 531 7.13 -0.70 -16.50
CA ALA A 531 8.31 -0.90 -17.34
C ALA A 531 7.99 -1.70 -18.61
N VAL A 532 7.13 -2.71 -18.50
CA VAL A 532 6.68 -3.54 -19.64
C VAL A 532 5.64 -2.81 -20.48
N ALA A 533 4.75 -2.04 -19.84
CA ALA A 533 3.70 -1.28 -20.50
C ALA A 533 4.21 -0.04 -21.27
N GLU A 534 5.35 0.54 -20.87
CA GLU A 534 5.90 1.78 -21.45
C GLU A 534 6.00 1.77 -22.98
N PRO A 535 6.57 0.72 -23.64
CA PRO A 535 6.64 0.70 -25.10
C PRO A 535 5.27 0.67 -25.78
N GLY A 536 4.26 0.02 -25.15
CA GLY A 536 2.88 -0.02 -25.64
C GLY A 536 2.24 1.37 -25.63
N TYR A 537 2.33 2.06 -24.49
CA TYR A 537 1.82 3.43 -24.38
C TYR A 537 2.52 4.41 -25.30
N ALA A 538 3.85 4.28 -25.51
CA ALA A 538 4.60 5.13 -26.43
C ALA A 538 4.11 4.96 -27.88
N ARG A 539 3.86 3.72 -28.33
CA ARG A 539 3.29 3.49 -29.68
C ARG A 539 1.88 4.03 -29.84
N ILE A 540 1.04 3.87 -28.80
CA ILE A 540 -0.29 4.48 -28.82
C ILE A 540 -0.18 5.99 -28.94
N GLN A 541 0.67 6.62 -28.14
CA GLN A 541 0.86 8.07 -28.19
C GLN A 541 1.36 8.57 -29.56
N GLU A 542 2.31 7.88 -30.16
CA GLU A 542 2.80 8.17 -31.53
C GLU A 542 1.67 8.05 -32.57
N ALA A 543 0.81 7.02 -32.44
CA ALA A 543 -0.33 6.85 -33.31
C ALA A 543 -1.37 7.97 -33.12
N LEU A 544 -1.61 8.44 -31.89
CA LEU A 544 -2.50 9.56 -31.60
C LEU A 544 -1.99 10.87 -32.20
N GLU A 545 -0.68 11.16 -32.08
CA GLU A 545 -0.07 12.34 -32.72
C GLU A 545 -0.23 12.30 -34.26
N GLY A 546 -0.16 11.12 -34.86
CA GLY A 546 -0.44 10.93 -36.28
C GLY A 546 -1.89 11.27 -36.63
N VAL A 547 -2.86 10.80 -35.84
CA VAL A 547 -4.29 11.08 -36.03
C VAL A 547 -4.60 12.57 -35.84
N GLU A 548 -4.02 13.23 -34.83
CA GLU A 548 -4.16 14.69 -34.64
C GLU A 548 -3.66 15.49 -35.84
N GLY A 549 -2.53 15.08 -36.40
CA GLY A 549 -1.97 15.73 -37.61
C GLY A 549 -2.86 15.62 -38.83
N GLU A 550 -3.64 14.53 -38.94
CA GLU A 550 -4.59 14.31 -40.05
C GLU A 550 -5.96 14.97 -39.82
N HIS A 551 -6.31 15.29 -38.54
CA HIS A 551 -7.61 15.88 -38.17
C HIS A 551 -7.48 17.24 -37.48
N PRO A 552 -7.25 18.33 -38.21
CA PRO A 552 -7.09 19.68 -37.63
C PRO A 552 -8.33 20.11 -36.82
N GLY A 553 -8.13 20.62 -35.61
CA GLY A 553 -9.20 21.02 -34.69
C GLY A 553 -9.71 19.91 -33.81
N VAL A 554 -8.97 18.77 -33.73
CA VAL A 554 -9.16 17.69 -32.77
C VAL A 554 -7.92 17.60 -31.91
N ALA A 555 -8.11 17.43 -30.60
CA ALA A 555 -7.03 17.13 -29.65
C ALA A 555 -7.32 15.78 -28.96
N LEU A 556 -6.28 14.97 -28.80
CA LEU A 556 -6.35 13.62 -28.25
C LEU A 556 -5.49 13.52 -27.01
N HIS A 557 -6.10 13.20 -25.87
CA HIS A 557 -5.40 13.11 -24.59
C HIS A 557 -5.54 11.72 -24.00
N LEU A 558 -4.42 11.04 -23.84
CA LEU A 558 -4.38 9.76 -23.16
C LEU A 558 -4.59 9.96 -21.65
N THR A 559 -5.51 9.19 -21.05
CA THR A 559 -5.93 9.30 -19.65
C THR A 559 -6.45 7.97 -19.13
N GLY A 560 -6.99 7.95 -17.91
CA GLY A 560 -7.54 6.76 -17.27
C GLY A 560 -6.56 6.10 -16.31
N THR A 561 -7.07 5.15 -15.52
CA THR A 561 -6.36 4.53 -14.40
C THR A 561 -5.01 3.92 -14.81
N GLY A 562 -4.97 3.18 -15.94
CA GLY A 562 -3.73 2.54 -16.41
C GLY A 562 -2.64 3.54 -16.80
N PHE A 563 -3.02 4.60 -17.51
CA PHE A 563 -2.06 5.64 -17.91
C PHE A 563 -1.51 6.42 -16.71
N VAL A 564 -2.37 6.81 -15.76
CA VAL A 564 -1.96 7.54 -14.55
C VAL A 564 -1.11 6.66 -13.65
N ALA A 565 -1.46 5.38 -13.47
CA ALA A 565 -0.66 4.44 -12.70
C ALA A 565 0.78 4.33 -13.24
N ARG A 566 0.92 4.16 -14.57
CA ARG A 566 2.24 4.14 -15.23
C ARG A 566 3.03 5.44 -14.99
N ARG A 567 2.38 6.59 -15.17
CA ARG A 567 3.03 7.89 -15.00
C ARG A 567 3.54 8.10 -13.57
N ASN A 568 2.78 7.65 -12.59
CA ASN A 568 3.15 7.74 -11.18
C ASN A 568 4.38 6.89 -10.82
N VAL A 569 4.71 5.84 -11.56
CA VAL A 569 5.93 5.05 -11.30
C VAL A 569 7.18 5.91 -11.44
N ASN A 570 7.26 6.79 -12.44
CA ASN A 570 8.39 7.72 -12.58
C ASN A 570 8.45 8.70 -11.39
N LEU A 571 7.31 9.22 -10.94
CA LEU A 571 7.23 10.08 -9.76
C LEU A 571 7.69 9.35 -8.49
N ILE A 572 7.35 8.05 -8.33
CA ILE A 572 7.80 7.22 -7.21
C ILE A 572 9.31 7.17 -7.12
N ILE A 573 10.01 7.03 -8.26
CA ILE A 573 11.48 6.96 -8.30
C ILE A 573 12.10 8.28 -7.86
N GLU A 574 11.62 9.38 -8.44
CA GLU A 574 12.12 10.71 -8.13
C GLU A 574 11.89 11.06 -6.66
N ASP A 575 10.68 10.82 -6.16
CA ASP A 575 10.29 11.03 -4.78
C ASP A 575 11.10 10.19 -3.81
N PHE A 576 11.35 8.92 -4.16
CA PHE A 576 12.18 8.02 -3.35
C PHE A 576 13.60 8.54 -3.25
N ALA A 577 14.22 8.85 -4.38
CA ALA A 577 15.59 9.37 -4.41
C ALA A 577 15.69 10.66 -3.60
N LEU A 578 14.78 11.61 -3.82
CA LEU A 578 14.75 12.88 -3.10
C LEU A 578 14.50 12.69 -1.60
N GLY A 579 13.46 11.91 -1.24
CA GLY A 579 13.11 11.63 0.14
C GLY A 579 14.25 10.97 0.92
N LEU A 580 14.91 9.98 0.31
CA LEU A 580 16.05 9.28 0.92
C LEU A 580 17.25 10.22 1.12
N TRP A 581 17.58 11.10 0.15
CA TRP A 581 18.64 12.10 0.29
C TRP A 581 18.30 13.14 1.38
N VAL A 582 17.08 13.64 1.41
CA VAL A 582 16.62 14.60 2.43
C VAL A 582 16.71 13.97 3.82
N ALA A 583 16.25 12.72 3.97
CA ALA A 583 16.36 11.99 5.23
C ALA A 583 17.81 11.79 5.65
N ALA A 584 18.66 11.25 4.78
CA ALA A 584 20.06 10.98 5.08
C ALA A 584 20.81 12.26 5.51
N LEU A 585 20.65 13.36 4.75
CA LEU A 585 21.29 14.65 5.05
C LEU A 585 20.80 15.20 6.39
N THR A 586 19.50 15.17 6.64
CA THR A 586 18.90 15.70 7.88
C THR A 586 19.31 14.86 9.08
N ILE A 587 19.38 13.53 8.95
CA ILE A 587 19.86 12.64 10.01
C ILE A 587 21.33 12.93 10.34
N VAL A 588 22.19 13.06 9.33
CA VAL A 588 23.60 13.43 9.52
C VAL A 588 23.73 14.77 10.27
N LEU A 589 22.93 15.77 9.89
CA LEU A 589 22.92 17.07 10.53
C LEU A 589 22.45 16.98 12.00
N VAL A 590 21.37 16.25 12.25
CA VAL A 590 20.85 16.02 13.62
C VAL A 590 21.89 15.33 14.50
N LEU A 591 22.55 14.29 13.97
CA LEU A 591 23.63 13.60 14.69
C LEU A 591 24.84 14.51 14.92
N ALA A 592 25.22 15.30 13.91
CA ALA A 592 26.32 16.25 14.03
C ALA A 592 26.04 17.29 15.13
N VAL A 593 24.82 17.83 15.21
CA VAL A 593 24.39 18.76 16.24
C VAL A 593 24.30 18.08 17.61
N ALA A 594 23.65 16.92 17.68
CA ALA A 594 23.46 16.18 18.93
C ALA A 594 24.80 15.77 19.57
N PHE A 595 25.72 15.34 18.75
CA PHE A 595 27.08 14.96 19.17
C PHE A 595 28.11 16.10 19.08
N ARG A 596 27.71 17.30 18.66
CA ARG A 596 28.61 18.46 18.47
C ARG A 596 29.86 18.08 17.67
N SER A 597 29.70 17.25 16.63
CA SER A 597 30.79 16.72 15.82
C SER A 597 30.30 16.30 14.45
N LEU A 598 30.65 17.07 13.42
CA LEU A 598 30.34 16.75 12.04
C LEU A 598 31.01 15.42 11.62
N ARG A 599 32.20 15.12 12.15
CA ARG A 599 32.91 13.86 11.87
C ARG A 599 32.08 12.64 12.30
N LEU A 600 31.46 12.69 13.50
CA LEU A 600 30.61 11.59 13.97
C LEU A 600 29.33 11.47 13.15
N GLY A 601 28.73 12.59 12.72
CA GLY A 601 27.61 12.57 11.80
C GLY A 601 27.96 11.91 10.47
N LEU A 602 29.08 12.28 9.85
CA LEU A 602 29.53 11.70 8.58
C LEU A 602 29.94 10.22 8.71
N LEU A 603 30.59 9.84 9.80
CA LEU A 603 30.98 8.43 10.04
C LEU A 603 29.77 7.51 10.23
N SER A 604 28.61 8.06 10.63
CA SER A 604 27.39 7.28 10.76
C SER A 604 26.74 6.92 9.42
N VAL A 605 27.15 7.55 8.31
CA VAL A 605 26.56 7.31 6.98
C VAL A 605 26.73 5.85 6.55
N VAL A 606 27.95 5.31 6.61
CA VAL A 606 28.23 3.96 6.14
C VAL A 606 27.44 2.88 6.88
N PRO A 607 27.45 2.82 8.24
CA PRO A 607 26.69 1.80 8.95
C PRO A 607 25.16 1.94 8.77
N ASN A 608 24.64 3.16 8.53
CA ASN A 608 23.21 3.37 8.33
C ASN A 608 22.78 3.17 6.88
N ALA A 609 23.67 3.33 5.90
CA ALA A 609 23.42 3.01 4.49
C ALA A 609 23.52 1.50 4.22
N PHE A 610 24.29 0.75 5.01
CA PHE A 610 24.49 -0.68 4.80
C PHE A 610 23.20 -1.50 4.80
N PRO A 611 22.29 -1.34 5.79
CA PRO A 611 21.00 -2.04 5.79
C PRO A 611 20.18 -1.80 4.53
N LEU A 612 20.14 -0.56 4.04
CA LEU A 612 19.40 -0.20 2.83
C LEU A 612 20.03 -0.85 1.59
N ALA A 613 21.37 -0.77 1.49
CA ALA A 613 22.10 -1.37 0.39
C ALA A 613 21.90 -2.90 0.34
N VAL A 614 21.90 -3.57 1.49
CA VAL A 614 21.61 -5.01 1.58
C VAL A 614 20.17 -5.30 1.16
N ALA A 615 19.19 -4.57 1.69
CA ALA A 615 17.78 -4.77 1.35
C ALA A 615 17.53 -4.56 -0.16
N GLY A 616 18.09 -3.49 -0.76
CA GLY A 616 17.99 -3.25 -2.21
C GLY A 616 18.69 -4.33 -3.04
N SER A 617 19.87 -4.80 -2.62
CA SER A 617 20.55 -5.87 -3.33
C SER A 617 19.81 -7.22 -3.25
N VAL A 618 19.10 -7.48 -2.15
CA VAL A 618 18.23 -8.66 -2.02
C VAL A 618 17.04 -8.56 -2.95
N LEU A 619 16.38 -7.41 -3.06
CA LEU A 619 15.31 -7.19 -4.04
C LEU A 619 15.80 -7.49 -5.46
N THR A 620 16.93 -6.90 -5.87
CA THR A 620 17.53 -7.16 -7.18
C THR A 620 17.88 -8.64 -7.39
N ALA A 621 18.42 -9.31 -6.35
CA ALA A 621 18.81 -10.72 -6.46
C ALA A 621 17.62 -11.70 -6.52
N LEU A 622 16.47 -11.30 -5.99
CA LEU A 622 15.22 -12.06 -6.02
C LEU A 622 14.30 -11.64 -7.19
N ASP A 623 14.78 -10.73 -8.05
CA ASP A 623 14.02 -10.17 -9.17
C ASP A 623 12.69 -9.54 -8.71
N LEU A 624 12.73 -8.88 -7.54
CA LEU A 624 11.60 -8.16 -6.97
C LEU A 624 11.67 -6.68 -7.35
N GLU A 625 10.55 -6.14 -7.74
CA GLU A 625 10.42 -4.78 -8.25
C GLU A 625 10.43 -3.73 -7.13
N LEU A 626 10.83 -2.50 -7.48
CA LEU A 626 10.74 -1.35 -6.58
C LEU A 626 9.33 -0.75 -6.65
N GLN A 627 8.52 -1.06 -5.65
CA GLN A 627 7.13 -0.60 -5.52
C GLN A 627 7.01 0.57 -4.52
N VAL A 628 5.82 1.17 -4.40
CA VAL A 628 5.49 2.17 -3.37
C VAL A 628 5.80 1.63 -1.96
N SER A 629 5.41 0.38 -1.68
CA SER A 629 5.68 -0.30 -0.40
C SER A 629 7.18 -0.43 -0.12
N SER A 630 8.00 -0.65 -1.14
CA SER A 630 9.46 -0.72 -1.04
C SER A 630 10.06 0.62 -0.61
N VAL A 631 9.62 1.73 -1.24
CA VAL A 631 10.03 3.11 -0.89
C VAL A 631 9.77 3.40 0.58
N LEU A 632 8.57 3.05 1.04
CA LEU A 632 8.17 3.23 2.43
C LEU A 632 9.05 2.39 3.37
N ALA A 633 9.29 1.11 3.04
CA ALA A 633 10.12 0.22 3.84
C ALA A 633 11.57 0.70 3.96
N PHE A 634 12.19 1.17 2.88
CA PHE A 634 13.53 1.75 2.91
C PHE A 634 13.62 2.96 3.83
N THR A 635 12.64 3.84 3.78
CA THR A 635 12.60 5.04 4.62
C THR A 635 12.46 4.68 6.09
N VAL A 636 11.63 3.68 6.42
CA VAL A 636 11.49 3.14 7.78
C VAL A 636 12.79 2.51 8.25
N CYS A 637 13.42 1.68 7.42
CA CYS A 637 14.69 1.03 7.74
C CYS A 637 15.78 2.06 8.03
N LEU A 638 15.87 3.15 7.23
CA LEU A 638 16.81 4.24 7.50
C LEU A 638 16.58 4.87 8.87
N GLY A 639 15.31 5.18 9.20
CA GLY A 639 14.95 5.77 10.49
C GLY A 639 15.31 4.89 11.67
N ILE A 640 15.10 3.58 11.57
CA ILE A 640 15.36 2.61 12.65
C ILE A 640 16.84 2.24 12.74
N ALA A 641 17.56 2.09 11.62
CA ALA A 641 18.99 1.74 11.62
C ALA A 641 19.86 2.73 12.39
N VAL A 642 19.47 4.01 12.42
CA VAL A 642 20.17 5.06 13.14
C VAL A 642 20.10 4.91 14.65
N ASP A 643 19.08 4.21 15.18
CA ASP A 643 18.85 4.00 16.62
C ASP A 643 20.06 3.32 17.28
N ASP A 644 20.52 2.20 16.74
CA ASP A 644 21.67 1.46 17.24
C ASP A 644 22.94 2.31 17.22
N THR A 645 23.14 3.10 16.16
CA THR A 645 24.25 4.03 16.04
C THR A 645 24.22 5.10 17.14
N ILE A 646 23.05 5.67 17.43
CA ILE A 646 22.86 6.68 18.48
C ILE A 646 23.20 6.11 19.86
N HIS A 647 22.69 4.94 20.19
CA HIS A 647 22.97 4.28 21.48
C HIS A 647 24.45 3.96 21.65
N LEU A 648 25.11 3.42 20.63
CA LEU A 648 26.53 3.08 20.65
C LEU A 648 27.40 4.33 20.79
N VAL A 649 27.18 5.36 19.97
CA VAL A 649 27.95 6.61 19.98
C VAL A 649 27.73 7.39 21.28
N SER A 650 26.49 7.43 21.79
CA SER A 650 26.19 8.06 23.08
C SER A 650 26.99 7.43 24.22
N ARG A 651 27.02 6.09 24.25
CA ARG A 651 27.79 5.35 25.27
C ARG A 651 29.29 5.52 25.09
N TYR A 652 29.80 5.48 23.87
CA TYR A 652 31.19 5.73 23.57
C TYR A 652 31.64 7.11 24.10
N ARG A 653 30.85 8.16 23.87
CA ARG A 653 31.16 9.50 24.39
C ARG A 653 31.15 9.59 25.90
N GLU A 654 30.17 8.96 26.55
CA GLU A 654 30.12 8.88 28.00
C GLU A 654 31.41 8.25 28.59
N GLU A 655 31.94 7.21 27.95
CA GLU A 655 33.19 6.58 28.35
C GLU A 655 34.43 7.47 28.06
N ARG A 656 34.38 8.22 26.94
CA ARG A 656 35.40 9.23 26.62
C ARG A 656 35.43 10.41 27.63
N ASP A 657 34.25 10.89 28.02
CA ASP A 657 34.11 11.96 29.00
C ASP A 657 34.61 11.54 30.40
N ARG A 658 34.63 10.25 30.67
CA ARG A 658 35.28 9.67 31.89
C ARG A 658 36.81 9.61 31.81
N GLY A 659 37.42 10.10 30.73
CA GLY A 659 38.87 10.18 30.53
C GLY A 659 39.50 8.91 29.96
N ARG A 660 38.74 7.94 29.47
CA ARG A 660 39.27 6.68 28.90
C ARG A 660 39.87 6.85 27.52
N ALA A 661 40.88 6.05 27.20
CA ALA A 661 41.45 5.97 25.86
C ALA A 661 40.38 5.58 24.80
N PRO A 662 40.50 6.04 23.55
CA PRO A 662 39.50 5.78 22.50
C PRO A 662 39.18 4.29 22.31
N GLU A 663 40.21 3.43 22.32
CA GLU A 663 40.07 2.00 22.15
C GLU A 663 39.36 1.33 23.34
N GLU A 664 39.71 1.70 24.56
CA GLU A 664 39.05 1.20 25.76
C GLU A 664 37.59 1.67 25.83
N ALA A 665 37.32 2.95 25.46
CA ALA A 665 35.98 3.49 25.43
C ALA A 665 35.10 2.75 24.41
N ALA A 666 35.63 2.40 23.23
CA ALA A 666 34.93 1.64 22.21
C ALA A 666 34.57 0.23 22.70
N VAL A 667 35.55 -0.50 23.26
CA VAL A 667 35.30 -1.86 23.80
C VAL A 667 34.23 -1.83 24.89
N ARG A 668 34.32 -0.86 25.82
CA ARG A 668 33.34 -0.73 26.91
C ARG A 668 31.95 -0.32 26.39
N ALA A 669 31.87 0.52 25.38
CA ALA A 669 30.61 0.93 24.77
C ALA A 669 29.90 -0.29 24.16
N VAL A 670 30.60 -1.04 23.30
CA VAL A 670 30.05 -2.26 22.65
C VAL A 670 29.63 -3.30 23.71
N THR A 671 30.46 -3.55 24.72
CA THR A 671 30.14 -4.52 25.78
C THR A 671 28.93 -4.09 26.62
N ALA A 672 28.75 -2.79 26.84
CA ALA A 672 27.64 -2.27 27.65
C ALA A 672 26.30 -2.22 26.92
N VAL A 673 26.32 -1.92 25.61
CA VAL A 673 25.11 -1.69 24.80
C VAL A 673 24.77 -2.91 23.93
N GLY A 674 25.76 -3.65 23.44
CA GLY A 674 25.58 -4.70 22.43
C GLY A 674 24.52 -5.74 22.77
N ARG A 675 24.40 -6.12 24.06
CA ARG A 675 23.34 -7.03 24.48
C ARG A 675 21.94 -6.42 24.32
N ALA A 676 21.79 -5.15 24.65
CA ALA A 676 20.51 -4.46 24.52
C ALA A 676 20.14 -4.32 23.04
N LEU A 677 21.13 -4.02 22.16
CA LEU A 677 20.94 -3.93 20.73
C LEU A 677 20.48 -5.26 20.13
N VAL A 678 21.11 -6.39 20.47
CA VAL A 678 20.65 -7.72 19.99
C VAL A 678 19.21 -8.00 20.42
N ILE A 679 18.84 -7.65 21.65
CA ILE A 679 17.47 -7.86 22.13
C ILE A 679 16.48 -7.02 21.35
N THR A 680 16.79 -5.74 21.09
CA THR A 680 15.92 -4.84 20.32
C THR A 680 15.83 -5.28 18.85
N THR A 681 16.94 -5.70 18.25
CA THR A 681 16.94 -6.28 16.90
C THR A 681 16.04 -7.52 16.82
N LEU A 682 16.09 -8.43 17.81
CA LEU A 682 15.21 -9.60 17.85
C LEU A 682 13.73 -9.22 17.94
N VAL A 683 13.39 -8.17 18.68
CA VAL A 683 12.01 -7.66 18.77
C VAL A 683 11.57 -7.04 17.45
N LEU A 684 12.43 -6.23 16.83
CA LEU A 684 12.18 -5.63 15.50
C LEU A 684 11.96 -6.72 14.46
N VAL A 685 12.92 -7.66 14.35
CA VAL A 685 12.85 -8.81 13.42
C VAL A 685 11.59 -9.64 13.65
N GLY A 686 11.27 -9.94 14.90
CA GLY A 686 10.06 -10.69 15.24
C GLY A 686 8.78 -9.97 14.86
N GLY A 687 8.71 -8.66 15.06
CA GLY A 687 7.57 -7.84 14.69
C GLY A 687 7.41 -7.71 13.15
N TRP A 688 8.51 -7.45 12.44
CA TRP A 688 8.50 -7.36 10.97
C TRP A 688 8.21 -8.70 10.30
N ALA A 689 8.69 -9.83 10.87
CA ALA A 689 8.37 -11.15 10.37
C ALA A 689 6.86 -11.45 10.38
N MET A 690 6.08 -10.81 11.25
CA MET A 690 4.62 -10.96 11.25
C MET A 690 3.97 -10.36 10.00
N LEU A 691 4.57 -9.33 9.38
CA LEU A 691 4.09 -8.74 8.14
C LEU A 691 4.21 -9.69 6.94
N LEU A 692 5.12 -10.67 6.99
CA LEU A 692 5.22 -11.73 5.98
C LEU A 692 4.00 -12.67 5.97
N LEU A 693 3.19 -12.64 7.03
CA LEU A 693 1.95 -13.42 7.15
C LEU A 693 0.73 -12.66 6.59
N SER A 694 0.93 -11.48 6.02
CA SER A 694 -0.10 -10.69 5.36
C SER A 694 -0.70 -11.44 4.17
N GLU A 695 -1.96 -11.22 3.87
CA GLU A 695 -2.62 -11.67 2.64
C GLU A 695 -2.38 -10.67 1.49
N VAL A 696 -1.90 -9.46 1.81
CA VAL A 696 -1.65 -8.39 0.86
C VAL A 696 -0.17 -8.40 0.43
N PRO A 697 0.15 -8.61 -0.86
CA PRO A 697 1.53 -8.72 -1.36
C PRO A 697 2.40 -7.50 -1.04
N THR A 698 1.85 -6.30 -1.16
CA THR A 698 2.56 -5.05 -0.83
C THR A 698 2.97 -4.98 0.64
N THR A 699 2.16 -5.51 1.58
CA THR A 699 2.49 -5.61 3.01
C THR A 699 3.56 -6.69 3.24
N GLN A 700 3.51 -7.81 2.52
CA GLN A 700 4.54 -8.86 2.59
C GLN A 700 5.90 -8.31 2.13
N LEU A 701 5.93 -7.61 1.00
CA LEU A 701 7.16 -7.01 0.47
C LEU A 701 7.72 -5.96 1.43
N PHE A 702 6.87 -5.11 1.98
CA PHE A 702 7.23 -4.17 3.04
C PHE A 702 7.87 -4.91 4.23
N GLY A 703 7.25 -6.01 4.67
CA GLY A 703 7.76 -6.87 5.74
C GLY A 703 9.12 -7.49 5.42
N LEU A 704 9.32 -7.99 4.20
CA LEU A 704 10.57 -8.60 3.73
C LEU A 704 11.73 -7.60 3.74
N ILE A 705 11.52 -6.42 3.17
CA ILE A 705 12.54 -5.36 3.11
C ILE A 705 12.97 -4.94 4.52
N GLY A 706 12.00 -4.74 5.41
CA GLY A 706 12.30 -4.40 6.78
C GLY A 706 13.01 -5.51 7.55
N LEU A 707 12.60 -6.77 7.34
CA LEU A 707 13.26 -7.92 7.94
C LEU A 707 14.73 -8.00 7.50
N VAL A 708 14.99 -7.90 6.21
CA VAL A 708 16.35 -7.96 5.64
C VAL A 708 17.19 -6.76 6.06
N GLY A 709 16.61 -5.56 6.03
CA GLY A 709 17.33 -4.34 6.42
C GLY A 709 17.66 -4.24 7.91
N LEU A 710 16.92 -4.93 8.79
CA LEU A 710 17.11 -4.90 10.24
C LEU A 710 17.90 -6.11 10.80
N THR A 711 18.20 -7.13 9.97
CA THR A 711 19.02 -8.30 10.36
C THR A 711 20.49 -8.11 9.98
#